data_ef175bfd305bb9b40bd14f3cbec5b451
#
_entry.id   ef175bfd305bb9b40bd14f3cbec5b451
#
_cell.length_a   1.000
_cell.length_b   1.000
_cell.length_c   1.000
_cell.angle_alpha   90.00
_cell.angle_beta   90.00
_cell.angle_gamma   90.00
#
_symmetry.space_group_name_H-M   'P 1'
#
loop_
_entity.id
_entity.type
_entity.pdbx_description
1 polymer ?
#
loop_
_entity_poly.entity_id
_entity_poly.type
_entity_poly.pdbx_seq_one_letter_code
_entity_poly.pdbx_strand_id
1 'polypeptide(L)'
;MTQKLDQVTTSTLSLAKTNTTNVTINAFPSAFEQPDIKMTLDKTALKPEQLTHIPDFENIPASTKRIKPLNNFLGQDRAKASVEAGISLPYSGYNIFAVGTAGLGKRTMIKRLLQQHAKTMPTPDDWVYVYNFKQARQPIALRFPAGQGTKFQHTLHQTWQIILKQLERRFSAETYHNRIERIRQETGDEQQEALVELTKEGEELDLKLISRNEKHGFVPVQVKNDQVQELTQAEIDALNSKQRAEIAANIRYMDKKLERLGLHLGDLEDDARDKVSVLNRDIATQVVMPRIDLILNKYVQVKGLEDYLKQYAQDVIDNVELILEQEEDDFAPAMFNRVPARYQANVIVSNKPNSGAPVIFEDFPTHYNLLGHVEQLTHNGTITTDFTLIRPGALHQANGGFLMLEAEQLLEQPYAWQGLKRALKSGQLKLSSLEHMLTLTGSISIEPAAVPLDIKVVLMAEPEIYYEILEVEPELGSVFKIRADFTDTLQRNDENEQAYMQLIADYVQADKLLPFDRSALAALLTDSSRQAEDQSSLSLHASTLGDLIREAHHHAFKANEKIVTDQHINLALQHRQYRLGYLRELYWQDLSRGTQLIETSGHRLGQINALSVIHYADVEFGLPSRLTASVYQGGGDILDIERSVELGGSLHAKGVLLMSSFLKAHFGREQILHFSAALAFEQSYGQVDGDSATVAELSALISAISQIPIDQSWAITGSMNQLGQVQPIGGVNAKIEGFYDACKLQGLTGKQGVIIPRQNMQHLMLRQDVIDAVKVGQFHIHAIDTIDQALEILMARPVGTLDKKGKYSKHSIYAAVMEQLEYWQAIEDGAEIEEEPKKKKKNKKKIKKHEELTADDLPQENQEEVATLKQK
;
A
#
# COMPACT_ATOMS: atom_id res chain seq x y z
N MET A 1 -18.89 6.59 46.66
CA MET A 1 -19.35 7.74 47.45
C MET A 1 -20.71 8.13 46.90
N THR A 2 -21.71 7.66 47.59
CA THR A 2 -23.15 7.72 47.31
C THR A 2 -23.74 9.00 47.86
N GLN A 3 -24.79 9.46 47.19
CA GLN A 3 -25.86 10.34 47.70
C GLN A 3 -25.64 11.86 47.73
N LYS A 4 -26.65 12.46 47.13
CA LYS A 4 -27.21 13.81 47.26
C LYS A 4 -26.94 14.74 46.07
N LEU A 5 -28.00 14.90 45.30
CA LEU A 5 -28.59 16.24 45.07
C LEU A 5 -29.90 16.08 44.26
N ASP A 6 -30.97 15.91 45.01
CA ASP A 6 -32.35 16.30 44.62
C ASP A 6 -32.55 17.78 44.93
N GLN A 7 -33.42 18.39 44.12
CA GLN A 7 -34.06 19.73 44.34
C GLN A 7 -33.29 20.97 43.92
N VAL A 8 -33.58 21.48 42.70
CA VAL A 8 -33.80 22.92 42.50
C VAL A 8 -34.94 23.14 41.48
N THR A 9 -36.08 23.45 42.03
CA THR A 9 -37.11 24.44 41.67
C THR A 9 -37.31 24.92 40.24
N THR A 10 -38.49 24.64 39.74
CA THR A 10 -39.26 25.32 38.69
C THR A 10 -39.25 26.86 38.85
N SER A 11 -38.81 27.57 37.82
CA SER A 11 -39.12 28.96 37.57
C SER A 11 -39.66 29.14 36.15
N THR A 12 -40.92 29.45 36.08
CA THR A 12 -41.68 29.85 34.91
C THR A 12 -41.11 31.12 34.28
N LEU A 13 -40.63 31.05 33.05
CA LEU A 13 -40.39 32.21 32.20
C LEU A 13 -41.49 32.31 31.14
N SER A 14 -42.30 33.37 31.29
CA SER A 14 -43.30 33.84 30.34
C SER A 14 -42.64 34.31 29.05
N LEU A 15 -42.84 33.65 27.95
CA LEU A 15 -42.43 34.08 26.62
C LEU A 15 -43.55 34.89 25.96
N ALA A 16 -43.18 36.09 25.54
CA ALA A 16 -44.00 37.03 24.80
C ALA A 16 -44.51 36.42 23.50
N LYS A 17 -45.81 36.55 23.29
CA LYS A 17 -46.50 36.18 22.03
C LYS A 17 -46.10 37.17 20.93
N THR A 18 -45.30 36.74 19.97
CA THR A 18 -45.17 37.39 18.68
C THR A 18 -46.34 36.96 17.79
N ASN A 19 -47.04 37.90 17.23
CA ASN A 19 -48.17 37.73 16.31
C ASN A 19 -47.68 37.04 15.01
N THR A 20 -47.94 35.77 14.86
CA THR A 20 -47.96 35.06 13.56
C THR A 20 -49.39 35.16 13.01
N THR A 21 -49.51 35.75 11.86
CA THR A 21 -50.73 35.75 11.04
C THR A 21 -51.20 34.33 10.78
N ASN A 22 -52.24 33.89 11.44
CA ASN A 22 -52.92 32.63 11.19
C ASN A 22 -53.56 32.68 9.82
N VAL A 23 -52.94 32.08 8.81
CA VAL A 23 -53.67 31.59 7.64
C VAL A 23 -54.47 30.37 8.11
N THR A 24 -55.75 30.54 8.22
CA THR A 24 -56.72 29.47 8.52
C THR A 24 -56.73 28.51 7.31
N ILE A 25 -55.91 27.50 7.35
CA ILE A 25 -56.05 26.33 6.50
C ILE A 25 -57.34 25.63 6.93
N ASN A 26 -58.32 25.54 6.05
CA ASN A 26 -59.54 24.75 6.24
C ASN A 26 -59.10 23.34 6.68
N ALA A 27 -59.64 22.86 7.79
CA ALA A 27 -59.42 21.49 8.23
C ALA A 27 -59.82 20.53 7.10
N PHE A 28 -58.78 19.93 6.48
CA PHE A 28 -58.98 18.82 5.55
C PHE A 28 -59.46 17.61 6.39
N PRO A 29 -60.43 16.81 5.91
CA PRO A 29 -60.77 15.52 6.50
C PRO A 29 -59.50 14.69 6.53
N SER A 30 -59.33 13.81 7.55
CA SER A 30 -58.18 12.96 7.70
C SER A 30 -57.88 12.23 6.38
N ALA A 31 -56.81 12.63 5.69
CA ALA A 31 -56.58 12.29 4.29
C ALA A 31 -56.28 10.78 4.10
N PHE A 32 -55.98 10.10 5.20
CA PHE A 32 -55.70 8.63 5.23
C PHE A 32 -56.99 7.76 5.12
N GLU A 33 -58.17 8.34 5.06
CA GLU A 33 -59.42 7.56 4.89
C GLU A 33 -59.87 7.43 3.42
N GLN A 34 -59.12 7.98 2.44
CA GLN A 34 -59.44 7.78 1.04
C GLN A 34 -59.05 6.35 0.61
N PRO A 35 -59.94 5.58 -0.07
CA PRO A 35 -59.69 4.15 -0.36
C PRO A 35 -58.42 3.88 -1.18
N ASP A 36 -58.10 4.79 -2.11
CA ASP A 36 -56.93 4.62 -3.01
C ASP A 36 -55.60 4.77 -2.25
N ILE A 37 -55.50 5.75 -1.37
CA ILE A 37 -54.28 5.97 -0.53
C ILE A 37 -54.06 4.86 0.46
N LYS A 38 -55.12 4.43 1.15
CA LYS A 38 -55.08 3.30 2.06
C LYS A 38 -54.59 2.03 1.35
N MET A 39 -55.05 1.80 0.10
CA MET A 39 -54.56 0.65 -0.69
C MET A 39 -53.07 0.77 -1.04
N THR A 40 -52.56 1.95 -1.34
CA THR A 40 -51.11 2.18 -1.59
C THR A 40 -50.31 1.93 -0.33
N LEU A 41 -50.73 2.47 0.81
CA LEU A 41 -50.06 2.25 2.10
C LEU A 41 -50.01 0.78 2.49
N ASP A 42 -51.16 0.07 2.38
CA ASP A 42 -51.24 -1.36 2.73
C ASP A 42 -50.35 -2.24 1.81
N LYS A 43 -50.19 -1.87 0.52
CA LYS A 43 -49.38 -2.63 -0.44
C LYS A 43 -47.90 -2.38 -0.30
N THR A 44 -47.50 -1.19 0.18
CA THR A 44 -46.08 -0.76 0.22
C THR A 44 -45.46 -0.98 1.59
N ALA A 45 -46.26 -1.07 2.67
CA ALA A 45 -45.76 -1.26 4.03
C ALA A 45 -45.03 -2.60 4.23
N LEU A 46 -43.82 -2.52 4.78
CA LEU A 46 -43.05 -3.70 5.14
C LEU A 46 -43.36 -4.20 6.53
N LYS A 47 -43.35 -5.53 6.68
CA LYS A 47 -43.51 -6.22 7.97
C LYS A 47 -42.18 -6.43 8.66
N PRO A 48 -42.16 -6.56 10.01
CA PRO A 48 -40.91 -6.74 10.78
C PRO A 48 -40.04 -7.91 10.29
N GLU A 49 -40.66 -8.99 9.81
CA GLU A 49 -40.01 -10.20 9.34
C GLU A 49 -39.23 -9.99 8.02
N GLN A 50 -39.51 -8.90 7.29
CA GLN A 50 -38.85 -8.52 6.02
C GLN A 50 -37.64 -7.59 6.22
N LEU A 51 -37.43 -7.13 7.46
CA LEU A 51 -36.42 -6.12 7.78
C LEU A 51 -35.04 -6.69 8.16
N THR A 52 -34.99 -8.01 8.34
CA THR A 52 -33.76 -8.74 8.68
C THR A 52 -33.95 -10.21 8.38
N HIS A 53 -32.84 -10.93 8.23
CA HIS A 53 -32.85 -12.39 8.13
C HIS A 53 -32.22 -13.00 9.39
N ILE A 54 -33.00 -13.57 10.24
CA ILE A 54 -32.55 -14.33 11.42
C ILE A 54 -32.37 -15.80 11.01
N PRO A 55 -31.19 -16.42 11.30
CA PRO A 55 -30.97 -17.83 10.97
C PRO A 55 -31.88 -18.75 11.75
N ASP A 56 -32.17 -19.92 11.17
CA ASP A 56 -32.99 -20.93 11.85
C ASP A 56 -32.23 -21.55 13.04
N PHE A 57 -32.73 -21.29 14.25
CA PHE A 57 -32.10 -21.77 15.48
C PHE A 57 -32.00 -23.30 15.56
N GLU A 58 -32.85 -24.04 14.88
CA GLU A 58 -32.81 -25.52 14.90
C GLU A 58 -31.56 -26.05 14.22
N ASN A 59 -31.08 -25.36 13.17
CA ASN A 59 -29.90 -25.72 12.39
C ASN A 59 -28.58 -25.30 13.07
N ILE A 60 -28.63 -24.47 14.12
CA ILE A 60 -27.43 -23.96 14.81
C ILE A 60 -27.01 -24.89 15.95
N PRO A 61 -25.75 -25.37 15.98
CA PRO A 61 -25.25 -26.19 17.09
C PRO A 61 -25.28 -25.45 18.43
N ALA A 62 -25.46 -26.22 19.52
CA ALA A 62 -25.60 -25.65 20.86
C ALA A 62 -24.33 -24.88 21.33
N SER A 63 -23.16 -25.15 20.77
CA SER A 63 -21.93 -24.46 21.08
C SER A 63 -20.81 -24.78 20.07
N THR A 64 -19.86 -23.86 19.90
CA THR A 64 -18.64 -24.05 19.10
C THR A 64 -17.81 -25.27 19.53
N LYS A 65 -17.90 -25.71 20.77
CA LYS A 65 -17.24 -26.96 21.22
C LYS A 65 -17.67 -28.23 20.44
N ARG A 66 -18.84 -28.22 19.83
CA ARG A 66 -19.38 -29.35 19.06
C ARG A 66 -19.11 -29.24 17.56
N ILE A 67 -18.50 -28.18 17.12
CA ILE A 67 -18.22 -27.89 15.72
C ILE A 67 -16.81 -28.33 15.40
N LYS A 68 -16.64 -29.08 14.30
CA LYS A 68 -15.30 -29.43 13.77
C LYS A 68 -14.75 -28.22 13.03
N PRO A 69 -13.45 -27.90 13.21
CA PRO A 69 -12.81 -26.84 12.48
C PRO A 69 -12.89 -26.98 10.96
N LEU A 70 -12.89 -25.85 10.27
CA LEU A 70 -12.85 -25.80 8.82
C LEU A 70 -11.42 -26.07 8.34
N ASN A 71 -11.19 -27.15 7.62
CA ASN A 71 -9.87 -27.47 7.07
C ASN A 71 -9.57 -26.75 5.74
N ASN A 72 -10.45 -25.92 5.26
CA ASN A 72 -10.37 -25.25 3.97
C ASN A 72 -10.60 -23.73 4.12
N PHE A 73 -10.47 -23.00 3.02
CA PHE A 73 -10.82 -21.57 2.96
C PHE A 73 -12.26 -21.42 2.48
N LEU A 74 -13.07 -20.71 3.26
CA LEU A 74 -14.48 -20.54 2.96
C LEU A 74 -14.68 -19.56 1.81
N GLY A 75 -15.47 -19.95 0.81
CA GLY A 75 -15.95 -19.09 -0.27
C GLY A 75 -14.91 -18.59 -1.25
N GLN A 76 -13.63 -18.98 -1.12
CA GLN A 76 -12.53 -18.52 -1.96
C GLN A 76 -12.09 -19.54 -3.02
N ASP A 77 -12.99 -20.36 -3.52
CA ASP A 77 -12.66 -21.48 -4.42
C ASP A 77 -12.04 -21.00 -5.75
N ARG A 78 -12.55 -19.86 -6.29
CA ARG A 78 -11.99 -19.25 -7.51
C ARG A 78 -10.56 -18.77 -7.29
N ALA A 79 -10.32 -18.00 -6.22
CA ALA A 79 -8.99 -17.51 -5.87
C ALA A 79 -8.04 -18.69 -5.62
N LYS A 80 -8.49 -19.72 -4.90
CA LYS A 80 -7.72 -20.93 -4.63
C LYS A 80 -7.32 -21.65 -5.91
N ALA A 81 -8.26 -21.90 -6.82
CA ALA A 81 -8.00 -22.55 -8.11
C ALA A 81 -7.00 -21.74 -8.95
N SER A 82 -7.14 -20.40 -8.98
CA SER A 82 -6.20 -19.52 -9.68
C SER A 82 -4.79 -19.59 -9.08
N VAL A 83 -4.67 -19.54 -7.76
CA VAL A 83 -3.37 -19.65 -7.07
C VAL A 83 -2.72 -21.01 -7.33
N GLU A 84 -3.47 -22.10 -7.21
CA GLU A 84 -2.99 -23.46 -7.48
C GLU A 84 -2.55 -23.62 -8.95
N ALA A 85 -3.28 -23.04 -9.91
CA ALA A 85 -2.89 -23.02 -11.31
C ALA A 85 -1.57 -22.25 -11.52
N GLY A 86 -1.43 -21.06 -10.91
CA GLY A 86 -0.21 -20.26 -11.00
C GLY A 86 1.01 -20.95 -10.41
N ILE A 87 0.83 -21.67 -9.30
CA ILE A 87 1.88 -22.48 -8.66
C ILE A 87 2.29 -23.66 -9.59
N SER A 88 1.34 -24.32 -10.20
CA SER A 88 1.56 -25.55 -10.96
C SER A 88 2.16 -25.32 -12.36
N LEU A 89 2.00 -24.13 -12.93
CA LEU A 89 2.47 -23.80 -14.27
C LEU A 89 3.95 -23.36 -14.25
N PRO A 90 4.90 -24.16 -14.77
CA PRO A 90 6.34 -23.88 -14.67
C PRO A 90 6.86 -22.90 -15.73
N TYR A 91 5.98 -22.14 -16.38
CA TYR A 91 6.34 -21.24 -17.46
C TYR A 91 6.61 -19.81 -16.97
N SER A 92 7.50 -19.12 -17.70
CA SER A 92 7.77 -17.71 -17.44
C SER A 92 6.52 -16.84 -17.67
N GLY A 93 6.35 -15.82 -16.82
CA GLY A 93 5.21 -14.90 -16.84
C GLY A 93 3.94 -15.43 -16.17
N TYR A 94 3.90 -16.68 -15.72
CA TYR A 94 2.79 -17.22 -14.92
C TYR A 94 2.97 -16.88 -13.43
N ASN A 95 3.28 -15.61 -13.14
CA ASN A 95 3.20 -15.07 -11.79
C ASN A 95 1.73 -14.77 -11.46
N ILE A 96 1.45 -14.61 -10.18
CA ILE A 96 0.08 -14.47 -9.65
C ILE A 96 -0.15 -13.03 -9.22
N PHE A 97 -1.29 -12.47 -9.61
CA PHE A 97 -1.80 -11.21 -9.07
C PHE A 97 -3.09 -11.51 -8.30
N ALA A 98 -3.06 -11.39 -6.98
CA ALA A 98 -4.20 -11.62 -6.10
C ALA A 98 -4.92 -10.31 -5.82
N VAL A 99 -6.19 -10.26 -6.20
CA VAL A 99 -7.04 -9.06 -6.14
C VAL A 99 -8.17 -9.30 -5.15
N GLY A 100 -8.43 -8.34 -4.28
CA GLY A 100 -9.55 -8.36 -3.32
C GLY A 100 -9.36 -7.31 -2.23
N THR A 101 -10.43 -6.94 -1.53
CA THR A 101 -10.41 -5.92 -0.48
C THR A 101 -9.55 -6.34 0.72
N ALA A 102 -9.17 -5.38 1.56
CA ALA A 102 -8.44 -5.66 2.79
C ALA A 102 -9.28 -6.53 3.74
N GLY A 103 -8.64 -7.34 4.57
CA GLY A 103 -9.33 -8.14 5.57
C GLY A 103 -9.89 -9.50 5.12
N LEU A 104 -9.85 -9.85 3.83
CA LEU A 104 -10.30 -11.14 3.30
C LEU A 104 -9.37 -12.33 3.61
N GLY A 105 -8.23 -12.09 4.25
CA GLY A 105 -7.26 -13.15 4.54
C GLY A 105 -6.41 -13.59 3.34
N LYS A 106 -6.32 -12.79 2.26
CA LYS A 106 -5.54 -13.06 1.04
C LYS A 106 -4.13 -13.59 1.35
N ARG A 107 -3.36 -12.80 2.12
CA ARG A 107 -1.99 -13.13 2.52
C ARG A 107 -1.89 -14.47 3.24
N THR A 108 -2.79 -14.74 4.20
CA THR A 108 -2.80 -15.96 4.99
C THR A 108 -3.08 -17.18 4.14
N MET A 109 -4.09 -17.09 3.28
CA MET A 109 -4.47 -18.15 2.36
C MET A 109 -3.34 -18.47 1.38
N ILE A 110 -2.85 -17.46 0.68
CA ILE A 110 -1.78 -17.62 -0.31
C ILE A 110 -0.53 -18.21 0.34
N LYS A 111 -0.08 -17.65 1.46
CA LYS A 111 1.08 -18.15 2.19
C LYS A 111 0.93 -19.63 2.56
N ARG A 112 -0.25 -20.04 3.04
CA ARG A 112 -0.52 -21.43 3.39
C ARG A 112 -0.46 -22.37 2.17
N LEU A 113 -1.05 -21.98 1.04
CA LEU A 113 -1.01 -22.73 -0.21
C LEU A 113 0.42 -22.86 -0.74
N LEU A 114 1.17 -21.75 -0.78
CA LEU A 114 2.57 -21.74 -1.19
C LEU A 114 3.43 -22.62 -0.29
N GLN A 115 3.27 -22.52 1.03
CA GLN A 115 4.04 -23.33 1.99
C GLN A 115 3.72 -24.83 1.87
N GLN A 116 2.48 -25.20 1.60
CA GLN A 116 2.12 -26.60 1.36
C GLN A 116 2.80 -27.14 0.11
N HIS A 117 2.78 -26.38 -0.98
CA HIS A 117 3.42 -26.79 -2.23
C HIS A 117 4.96 -26.78 -2.12
N ALA A 118 5.51 -25.74 -1.54
CA ALA A 118 6.96 -25.57 -1.35
C ALA A 118 7.63 -26.74 -0.61
N LYS A 119 6.94 -27.36 0.34
CA LYS A 119 7.42 -28.57 1.05
C LYS A 119 7.64 -29.77 0.12
N THR A 120 6.92 -29.83 -0.99
CA THR A 120 7.05 -30.93 -1.97
C THR A 120 8.08 -30.66 -3.06
N MET A 121 8.55 -29.41 -3.16
CA MET A 121 9.56 -29.00 -4.14
C MET A 121 10.98 -29.35 -3.65
N PRO A 122 11.94 -29.55 -4.56
CA PRO A 122 13.34 -29.70 -4.19
C PRO A 122 13.85 -28.41 -3.53
N THR A 123 14.78 -28.55 -2.59
CA THR A 123 15.45 -27.41 -2.00
C THR A 123 16.39 -26.77 -3.03
N PRO A 124 16.31 -25.46 -3.29
CA PRO A 124 17.20 -24.78 -4.22
C PRO A 124 18.66 -24.76 -3.75
N ASP A 125 19.56 -24.64 -4.74
CA ASP A 125 21.00 -24.58 -4.51
C ASP A 125 21.43 -23.28 -3.82
N ASP A 126 22.59 -23.33 -3.15
CA ASP A 126 23.25 -22.16 -2.53
C ASP A 126 23.99 -21.35 -3.62
N TRP A 127 24.07 -20.04 -3.40
CA TRP A 127 24.83 -19.12 -4.26
C TRP A 127 25.96 -18.46 -3.47
N VAL A 128 27.18 -18.51 -4.06
CA VAL A 128 28.40 -17.97 -3.46
C VAL A 128 29.15 -17.11 -4.47
N TYR A 129 29.45 -15.86 -4.09
CA TYR A 129 30.36 -15.05 -4.87
C TYR A 129 31.80 -15.25 -4.42
N VAL A 130 32.69 -15.34 -5.38
CA VAL A 130 34.15 -15.43 -5.19
C VAL A 130 34.87 -14.42 -6.07
N TYR A 131 36.10 -14.09 -5.70
CA TYR A 131 36.91 -13.14 -6.45
C TYR A 131 37.23 -13.65 -7.86
N ASN A 132 37.26 -12.73 -8.82
CA ASN A 132 37.65 -13.02 -10.18
C ASN A 132 39.09 -12.52 -10.40
N PHE A 133 40.06 -13.40 -10.39
CA PHE A 133 41.50 -13.06 -10.56
C PHE A 133 41.83 -12.52 -11.95
N LYS A 134 40.95 -12.73 -12.96
CA LYS A 134 41.12 -12.18 -14.31
C LYS A 134 40.53 -10.77 -14.43
N GLN A 135 39.41 -10.54 -13.77
CA GLN A 135 38.64 -9.30 -13.86
C GLN A 135 38.09 -8.95 -12.46
N ALA A 136 38.88 -8.23 -11.67
CA ALA A 136 38.60 -7.91 -10.27
C ALA A 136 37.21 -7.28 -10.03
N ARG A 137 36.69 -6.54 -11.02
CA ARG A 137 35.38 -5.86 -10.93
C ARG A 137 34.19 -6.78 -11.22
N GLN A 138 34.42 -8.03 -11.67
CA GLN A 138 33.37 -8.97 -12.05
C GLN A 138 33.47 -10.26 -11.22
N PRO A 139 33.04 -10.23 -9.95
CA PRO A 139 33.00 -11.42 -9.08
C PRO A 139 32.24 -12.57 -9.74
N ILE A 140 32.71 -13.80 -9.51
CA ILE A 140 32.15 -15.01 -10.09
C ILE A 140 31.07 -15.56 -9.17
N ALA A 141 29.89 -15.89 -9.71
CA ALA A 141 28.84 -16.59 -8.99
C ALA A 141 29.01 -18.11 -9.13
N LEU A 142 29.21 -18.83 -8.04
CA LEU A 142 29.28 -20.28 -7.99
C LEU A 142 28.01 -20.86 -7.38
N ARG A 143 27.52 -21.93 -7.98
CA ARG A 143 26.31 -22.65 -7.57
C ARG A 143 26.67 -23.92 -6.82
N PHE A 144 26.30 -24.01 -5.55
CA PHE A 144 26.55 -25.17 -4.67
C PHE A 144 25.24 -25.88 -4.34
N PRO A 145 25.24 -27.20 -4.16
CA PRO A 145 24.07 -27.89 -3.61
C PRO A 145 23.65 -27.31 -2.25
N ALA A 146 22.35 -27.38 -1.93
CA ALA A 146 21.79 -26.82 -0.70
C ALA A 146 22.60 -27.16 0.56
N GLY A 147 22.94 -26.17 1.37
CA GLY A 147 23.72 -26.26 2.60
C GLY A 147 25.20 -26.53 2.39
N GLN A 148 25.73 -26.49 1.17
CA GLN A 148 27.16 -26.65 0.91
C GLN A 148 27.92 -25.32 0.76
N GLY A 149 27.22 -24.22 0.43
CA GLY A 149 27.85 -22.90 0.27
C GLY A 149 28.52 -22.41 1.56
N THR A 150 27.85 -22.47 2.69
CA THR A 150 28.40 -22.08 3.99
C THR A 150 29.54 -23.03 4.43
N LYS A 151 29.42 -24.33 4.11
CA LYS A 151 30.50 -25.29 4.37
C LYS A 151 31.73 -25.02 3.53
N PHE A 152 31.53 -24.63 2.26
CA PHE A 152 32.63 -24.24 1.38
C PHE A 152 33.33 -22.98 1.90
N GLN A 153 32.60 -21.93 2.26
CA GLN A 153 33.14 -20.71 2.84
C GLN A 153 34.04 -21.06 4.08
N HIS A 154 33.51 -21.86 4.99
CA HIS A 154 34.25 -22.27 6.16
C HIS A 154 35.51 -23.13 5.83
N THR A 155 35.37 -24.06 4.87
CA THR A 155 36.48 -24.88 4.39
C THR A 155 37.59 -24.03 3.77
N LEU A 156 37.20 -23.06 2.90
CA LEU A 156 38.13 -22.16 2.24
C LEU A 156 38.86 -21.28 3.26
N HIS A 157 38.16 -20.74 4.25
CA HIS A 157 38.74 -19.95 5.34
C HIS A 157 39.74 -20.76 6.18
N GLN A 158 39.38 -21.99 6.58
CA GLN A 158 40.26 -22.87 7.30
C GLN A 158 41.51 -23.26 6.48
N THR A 159 41.33 -23.54 5.19
CA THR A 159 42.41 -23.88 4.27
C THR A 159 43.39 -22.73 4.14
N TRP A 160 42.90 -21.49 4.02
CA TRP A 160 43.75 -20.29 4.03
C TRP A 160 44.62 -20.23 5.29
N GLN A 161 44.04 -20.37 6.47
CA GLN A 161 44.76 -20.34 7.74
C GLN A 161 45.84 -21.42 7.80
N ILE A 162 45.56 -22.63 7.29
CA ILE A 162 46.53 -23.70 7.22
C ILE A 162 47.64 -23.38 6.23
N ILE A 163 47.33 -22.85 5.05
CA ILE A 163 48.32 -22.46 4.05
C ILE A 163 49.24 -21.40 4.63
N LEU A 164 48.67 -20.31 5.20
CA LEU A 164 49.46 -19.22 5.78
C LEU A 164 50.42 -19.75 6.85
N LYS A 165 49.93 -20.48 7.82
CA LYS A 165 50.78 -21.09 8.87
C LYS A 165 51.85 -22.02 8.33
N GLN A 166 51.58 -22.75 7.26
CA GLN A 166 52.59 -23.64 6.65
C GLN A 166 53.62 -22.86 5.82
N LEU A 167 53.20 -21.80 5.15
CA LEU A 167 54.11 -20.88 4.45
C LEU A 167 55.07 -20.21 5.47
N GLU A 168 54.52 -19.57 6.52
CA GLU A 168 55.32 -18.99 7.61
C GLU A 168 56.34 -19.95 8.14
N ARG A 169 55.94 -21.21 8.44
CA ARG A 169 56.87 -22.25 8.95
C ARG A 169 57.92 -22.66 7.93
N ARG A 170 57.60 -22.72 6.61
CA ARG A 170 58.52 -23.14 5.58
C ARG A 170 59.54 -22.04 5.26
N PHE A 171 59.10 -20.79 5.27
CA PHE A 171 59.99 -19.63 4.98
C PHE A 171 60.85 -19.23 6.22
N SER A 172 60.41 -19.57 7.43
CA SER A 172 61.22 -19.43 8.64
C SER A 172 62.16 -20.62 8.92
N ALA A 173 62.16 -21.67 8.08
CA ALA A 173 62.96 -22.87 8.31
C ALA A 173 64.45 -22.63 7.92
N GLU A 174 65.38 -23.19 8.70
CA GLU A 174 66.79 -23.12 8.45
C GLU A 174 67.17 -23.64 7.04
N THR A 175 66.48 -24.62 6.52
CA THR A 175 66.64 -25.16 5.16
C THR A 175 66.38 -24.13 4.08
N TYR A 176 65.45 -23.22 4.28
CA TYR A 176 65.18 -22.11 3.32
C TYR A 176 66.26 -21.05 3.40
N HIS A 177 66.63 -20.62 4.61
CA HIS A 177 67.71 -19.66 4.82
C HIS A 177 69.03 -20.13 4.22
N ASN A 178 69.37 -21.42 4.40
CA ASN A 178 70.59 -22.03 3.82
C ASN A 178 70.56 -22.02 2.27
N ARG A 179 69.35 -22.16 1.63
CA ARG A 179 69.25 -22.09 0.20
C ARG A 179 69.38 -20.66 -0.32
N ILE A 180 68.81 -19.67 0.33
CA ILE A 180 68.95 -18.24 0.03
C ILE A 180 70.44 -17.84 0.15
N GLU A 181 71.07 -18.22 1.28
CA GLU A 181 72.45 -17.92 1.53
C GLU A 181 73.41 -18.54 0.47
N ARG A 182 73.10 -19.78 0.04
CA ARG A 182 73.82 -20.40 -1.06
C ARG A 182 73.70 -19.66 -2.39
N ILE A 183 72.50 -19.23 -2.75
CA ILE A 183 72.28 -18.41 -3.99
C ILE A 183 73.07 -17.10 -3.88
N ARG A 184 73.05 -16.43 -2.73
CA ARG A 184 73.81 -15.18 -2.50
C ARG A 184 75.28 -15.43 -2.56
N GLN A 185 75.78 -16.55 -2.02
CA GLN A 185 77.19 -16.90 -2.01
C GLN A 185 77.68 -17.23 -3.45
N GLU A 186 76.90 -18.05 -4.20
CA GLU A 186 77.20 -18.37 -5.59
C GLU A 186 77.25 -17.08 -6.45
N THR A 187 76.31 -16.17 -6.28
CA THR A 187 76.31 -14.87 -7.02
C THR A 187 77.45 -13.97 -6.56
N GLY A 188 77.75 -13.94 -5.25
CA GLY A 188 78.87 -13.19 -4.71
C GLY A 188 80.24 -13.69 -5.21
N ASP A 189 80.41 -15.01 -5.30
CA ASP A 189 81.62 -15.63 -5.82
C ASP A 189 81.80 -15.29 -7.32
N GLU A 190 80.74 -15.34 -8.14
CA GLU A 190 80.75 -14.94 -9.57
C GLU A 190 81.03 -13.45 -9.72
N GLN A 191 80.45 -12.60 -8.87
CA GLN A 191 80.75 -11.13 -8.89
C GLN A 191 82.22 -10.83 -8.52
N GLN A 192 82.68 -11.55 -7.48
CA GLN A 192 84.06 -11.40 -7.05
C GLN A 192 85.10 -11.90 -8.12
N GLU A 193 84.79 -13.06 -8.76
CA GLU A 193 85.61 -13.62 -9.82
C GLU A 193 85.71 -12.62 -11.00
N ALA A 194 84.58 -12.06 -11.46
CA ALA A 194 84.56 -11.04 -12.53
C ALA A 194 85.29 -9.72 -12.15
N LEU A 195 85.24 -9.34 -10.91
CA LEU A 195 85.97 -8.17 -10.39
C LEU A 195 87.48 -8.47 -10.31
N VAL A 196 87.91 -9.65 -9.89
CA VAL A 196 89.32 -10.06 -9.83
C VAL A 196 89.91 -10.14 -11.22
N GLU A 197 89.16 -10.70 -12.22
CA GLU A 197 89.60 -10.79 -13.61
C GLU A 197 89.83 -9.37 -14.18
N LEU A 198 88.87 -8.45 -13.99
CA LEU A 198 89.04 -7.06 -14.41
C LEU A 198 90.18 -6.37 -13.74
N THR A 199 90.41 -6.63 -12.40
CA THR A 199 91.55 -6.04 -11.70
C THR A 199 92.88 -6.53 -12.22
N LYS A 200 92.98 -7.87 -12.46
CA LYS A 200 94.20 -8.51 -13.07
C LYS A 200 94.52 -7.89 -14.44
N GLU A 201 93.55 -7.71 -15.30
CA GLU A 201 93.75 -7.13 -16.63
C GLU A 201 94.15 -5.66 -16.47
N GLY A 202 93.66 -4.95 -15.48
CA GLY A 202 94.11 -3.57 -15.13
C GLY A 202 95.61 -3.59 -14.69
N GLU A 203 96.04 -4.54 -13.86
CA GLU A 203 97.40 -4.69 -13.39
C GLU A 203 98.40 -4.96 -14.57
N GLU A 204 97.97 -5.79 -15.57
CA GLU A 204 98.76 -6.07 -16.75
C GLU A 204 99.03 -4.79 -17.62
N LEU A 205 98.11 -3.77 -17.42
CA LEU A 205 98.22 -2.46 -18.10
C LEU A 205 98.81 -1.34 -17.23
N ASP A 206 99.46 -1.69 -16.08
CA ASP A 206 100.01 -0.81 -15.07
C ASP A 206 98.92 0.13 -14.45
N LEU A 207 97.68 -0.38 -14.28
CA LEU A 207 96.52 0.38 -13.71
C LEU A 207 96.07 -0.34 -12.45
N LYS A 208 95.61 0.40 -11.49
CA LYS A 208 95.00 -0.07 -10.24
C LYS A 208 93.58 0.44 -10.13
N LEU A 209 92.69 -0.43 -9.81
CA LEU A 209 91.31 -0.10 -9.50
C LEU A 209 91.27 0.59 -8.13
N ILE A 210 90.69 1.76 -8.02
CA ILE A 210 90.50 2.48 -6.81
C ILE A 210 89.03 2.97 -6.67
N SER A 211 88.58 3.08 -5.48
CA SER A 211 87.29 3.66 -5.13
C SER A 211 87.46 5.00 -4.42
N ARG A 212 86.93 6.09 -5.06
CA ARG A 212 86.94 7.46 -4.50
C ARG A 212 85.50 8.01 -4.60
N ASN A 213 84.99 8.46 -3.46
CA ASN A 213 83.62 9.08 -3.41
C ASN A 213 82.54 8.25 -4.13
N GLU A 214 82.43 6.98 -3.82
CA GLU A 214 81.44 6.03 -4.43
C GLU A 214 81.61 5.79 -5.93
N LYS A 215 82.69 6.31 -6.55
CA LYS A 215 83.03 5.99 -7.93
C LYS A 215 84.29 5.11 -7.99
N HIS A 216 84.19 4.04 -8.75
CA HIS A 216 85.27 3.16 -9.09
C HIS A 216 85.92 3.67 -10.40
N GLY A 217 87.16 3.61 -10.46
CA GLY A 217 87.92 3.98 -11.69
C GLY A 217 89.33 3.48 -11.61
N PHE A 218 90.00 3.41 -12.78
CA PHE A 218 91.38 2.97 -12.87
C PHE A 218 92.31 4.13 -12.83
N VAL A 219 93.42 3.98 -12.00
CA VAL A 219 94.46 5.00 -11.88
C VAL A 219 95.83 4.38 -12.28
N PRO A 220 96.70 5.08 -12.93
CA PRO A 220 98.01 4.56 -13.34
C PRO A 220 98.90 4.39 -12.09
N VAL A 221 99.67 3.25 -12.07
CA VAL A 221 100.53 2.92 -10.98
C VAL A 221 101.97 2.61 -11.51
N GLN A 222 102.96 2.80 -10.64
CA GLN A 222 104.32 2.44 -10.87
C GLN A 222 104.91 1.70 -9.69
N VAL A 223 105.73 0.69 -9.94
CA VAL A 223 106.44 -0.03 -8.86
C VAL A 223 107.63 0.81 -8.42
N LYS A 224 107.63 1.35 -7.21
CA LYS A 224 108.79 2.02 -6.56
C LYS A 224 109.11 1.30 -5.27
N ASN A 225 110.41 0.91 -5.11
CA ASN A 225 110.84 0.23 -3.88
C ASN A 225 110.04 -1.02 -3.49
N ASP A 226 109.76 -1.91 -4.43
CA ASP A 226 108.83 -3.07 -4.28
C ASP A 226 107.44 -2.77 -3.79
N GLN A 227 107.02 -1.48 -3.89
CA GLN A 227 105.62 -1.13 -3.57
C GLN A 227 104.99 -0.49 -4.81
N VAL A 228 103.72 -0.86 -5.07
CA VAL A 228 102.89 -0.30 -6.14
C VAL A 228 102.35 1.05 -5.63
N GLN A 229 102.71 2.14 -6.19
CA GLN A 229 102.28 3.48 -5.83
C GLN A 229 101.57 4.15 -7.02
N GLU A 230 100.47 4.92 -6.66
CA GLU A 230 99.75 5.72 -7.69
C GLU A 230 100.64 6.81 -8.24
N LEU A 231 100.63 6.99 -9.55
CA LEU A 231 101.32 8.09 -10.22
C LEU A 231 100.59 9.41 -9.88
N THR A 232 101.38 10.37 -9.33
CA THR A 232 100.82 11.70 -9.10
C THR A 232 100.68 12.49 -10.42
N GLN A 233 99.75 13.48 -10.48
CA GLN A 233 99.50 14.27 -11.67
C GLN A 233 100.82 14.96 -12.18
N ALA A 234 101.70 15.34 -11.28
CA ALA A 234 102.98 15.92 -11.65
C ALA A 234 103.91 14.88 -12.28
N GLU A 235 103.88 13.62 -11.92
CA GLU A 235 104.68 12.55 -12.50
C GLU A 235 104.09 12.13 -13.85
N ILE A 236 102.77 12.16 -14.03
CA ILE A 236 102.13 11.89 -15.33
C ILE A 236 102.50 13.05 -16.34
N ASP A 237 102.54 14.31 -15.85
CA ASP A 237 102.89 15.47 -16.71
C ASP A 237 104.37 15.46 -17.09
N ALA A 238 105.23 14.76 -16.36
CA ALA A 238 106.67 14.57 -16.71
C ALA A 238 106.96 13.53 -17.75
N LEU A 239 106.00 12.62 -18.05
CA LEU A 239 106.13 11.60 -19.09
C LEU A 239 106.09 12.16 -20.51
N ASN A 240 106.67 11.47 -21.47
CA ASN A 240 106.62 11.91 -22.87
C ASN A 240 105.22 11.82 -23.47
N SER A 241 104.92 12.50 -24.56
CA SER A 241 103.61 12.61 -25.18
C SER A 241 103.02 11.26 -25.62
N LYS A 242 103.84 10.29 -25.99
CA LYS A 242 103.42 8.96 -26.38
C LYS A 242 102.99 8.14 -25.18
N GLN A 243 103.73 8.14 -24.09
CA GLN A 243 103.39 7.46 -22.83
C GLN A 243 102.16 7.99 -22.22
N ARG A 244 101.92 9.33 -22.16
CA ARG A 244 100.65 9.91 -21.73
C ARG A 244 99.44 9.50 -22.55
N ALA A 245 99.57 9.44 -23.87
CA ALA A 245 98.51 8.96 -24.77
C ALA A 245 98.16 7.51 -24.54
N GLU A 246 99.16 6.64 -24.29
CA GLU A 246 99.03 5.24 -24.03
C GLU A 246 98.31 5.02 -22.67
N ILE A 247 98.72 5.66 -21.61
CA ILE A 247 98.11 5.61 -20.31
C ILE A 247 96.64 6.06 -20.42
N ALA A 248 96.32 7.18 -21.08
CA ALA A 248 94.95 7.69 -21.25
C ALA A 248 94.09 6.79 -22.12
N ALA A 249 94.68 6.06 -23.08
CA ALA A 249 93.98 5.05 -23.88
C ALA A 249 93.67 3.80 -23.05
N ASN A 250 94.58 3.31 -22.23
CA ASN A 250 94.39 2.18 -21.32
C ASN A 250 93.33 2.47 -20.25
N ILE A 251 93.39 3.66 -19.64
CA ILE A 251 92.34 4.11 -18.69
C ILE A 251 90.94 4.06 -19.36
N ARG A 252 90.85 4.73 -20.57
CA ARG A 252 89.53 4.69 -21.26
C ARG A 252 89.07 3.28 -21.64
N TYR A 253 90.03 2.38 -21.97
CA TYR A 253 89.72 1.04 -22.25
C TYR A 253 89.18 0.31 -21.01
N MET A 254 89.85 0.43 -19.88
CA MET A 254 89.47 -0.19 -18.65
C MET A 254 88.19 0.44 -18.04
N ASP A 255 87.97 1.76 -18.14
CA ASP A 255 86.74 2.41 -17.74
C ASP A 255 85.53 1.87 -18.52
N LYS A 256 85.66 1.66 -19.85
CA LYS A 256 84.60 1.02 -20.63
C LYS A 256 84.34 -0.44 -20.18
N LYS A 257 85.39 -1.15 -19.78
CA LYS A 257 85.24 -2.50 -19.29
C LYS A 257 84.62 -2.49 -17.89
N LEU A 258 84.91 -1.53 -17.05
CA LEU A 258 84.35 -1.28 -15.74
C LEU A 258 82.87 -0.95 -15.87
N GLU A 259 82.47 -0.14 -16.83
CA GLU A 259 81.08 0.18 -17.14
C GLU A 259 80.31 -1.10 -17.55
N ARG A 260 80.93 -1.96 -18.45
CA ARG A 260 80.33 -3.25 -18.82
C ARG A 260 80.27 -4.20 -17.69
N LEU A 261 81.26 -4.24 -16.79
CA LEU A 261 81.21 -5.03 -15.57
C LEU A 261 80.06 -4.59 -14.68
N GLY A 262 79.87 -3.27 -14.53
CA GLY A 262 78.70 -2.76 -13.77
C GLY A 262 77.34 -3.25 -14.29
N LEU A 263 77.17 -3.32 -15.60
CA LEU A 263 75.97 -3.90 -16.22
C LEU A 263 75.84 -5.42 -15.92
N HIS A 264 77.00 -6.15 -16.07
CA HIS A 264 77.04 -7.61 -15.83
C HIS A 264 76.79 -7.93 -14.33
N LEU A 265 77.28 -7.12 -13.40
CA LEU A 265 76.95 -7.31 -11.96
C LEU A 265 75.46 -7.07 -11.68
N GLY A 266 74.82 -6.07 -12.36
CA GLY A 266 73.37 -5.87 -12.31
C GLY A 266 72.60 -7.08 -12.82
N ASP A 267 73.01 -7.64 -13.98
CA ASP A 267 72.39 -8.84 -14.57
C ASP A 267 72.50 -10.04 -13.61
N LEU A 268 73.64 -10.22 -12.91
CA LEU A 268 73.83 -11.29 -11.90
C LEU A 268 72.95 -11.08 -10.69
N GLU A 269 72.72 -9.83 -10.23
CA GLU A 269 71.79 -9.54 -9.12
C GLU A 269 70.33 -9.81 -9.53
N ASP A 270 69.96 -9.47 -10.74
CA ASP A 270 68.63 -9.76 -11.26
C ASP A 270 68.42 -11.29 -11.39
N ASP A 271 69.40 -12.03 -11.91
CA ASP A 271 69.40 -13.51 -12.00
C ASP A 271 69.27 -14.17 -10.59
N ALA A 272 69.97 -13.61 -9.60
CA ALA A 272 69.84 -14.03 -8.23
C ALA A 272 68.44 -13.80 -7.64
N ARG A 273 67.81 -12.62 -7.91
CA ARG A 273 66.45 -12.35 -7.54
C ARG A 273 65.47 -13.32 -8.21
N ASP A 274 65.68 -13.58 -9.51
CA ASP A 274 64.86 -14.54 -10.25
C ASP A 274 64.99 -15.96 -9.66
N LYS A 275 66.21 -16.45 -9.31
CA LYS A 275 66.42 -17.75 -8.62
C LYS A 275 65.71 -17.81 -7.28
N VAL A 276 65.72 -16.71 -6.49
CA VAL A 276 64.99 -16.61 -5.23
C VAL A 276 63.47 -16.67 -5.46
N SER A 277 62.98 -15.92 -6.45
CA SER A 277 61.53 -15.92 -6.82
C SER A 277 61.09 -17.33 -7.25
N VAL A 278 61.85 -18.03 -8.05
CA VAL A 278 61.55 -19.43 -8.43
C VAL A 278 61.54 -20.35 -7.21
N LEU A 279 62.54 -20.22 -6.31
CA LEU A 279 62.54 -20.99 -5.05
C LEU A 279 61.31 -20.72 -4.21
N ASN A 280 60.89 -19.47 -4.06
CA ASN A 280 59.70 -19.05 -3.31
C ASN A 280 58.45 -19.64 -3.90
N ARG A 281 58.27 -19.59 -5.24
CA ARG A 281 57.18 -20.22 -5.96
C ARG A 281 57.12 -21.74 -5.80
N ASP A 282 58.27 -22.41 -5.85
CA ASP A 282 58.37 -23.86 -5.67
C ASP A 282 57.89 -24.27 -4.26
N ILE A 283 58.36 -23.55 -3.24
CA ILE A 283 57.97 -23.79 -1.86
C ILE A 283 56.47 -23.53 -1.66
N ALA A 284 55.98 -22.41 -2.17
CA ALA A 284 54.56 -22.06 -2.12
C ALA A 284 53.67 -23.10 -2.84
N THR A 285 54.11 -23.58 -4.03
CA THR A 285 53.41 -24.63 -4.78
C THR A 285 53.27 -25.91 -3.99
N GLN A 286 54.36 -26.35 -3.33
CA GLN A 286 54.33 -27.56 -2.49
C GLN A 286 53.40 -27.45 -1.28
N VAL A 287 53.12 -26.26 -0.79
CA VAL A 287 52.20 -26.00 0.34
C VAL A 287 50.77 -25.82 -0.18
N VAL A 288 50.54 -25.03 -1.22
CA VAL A 288 49.23 -24.59 -1.69
C VAL A 288 48.50 -25.69 -2.45
N MET A 289 49.15 -26.29 -3.50
CA MET A 289 48.46 -27.22 -4.39
C MET A 289 47.82 -28.43 -3.68
N PRO A 290 48.47 -29.13 -2.75
CA PRO A 290 47.84 -30.26 -2.07
C PRO A 290 46.59 -29.86 -1.25
N ARG A 291 46.54 -28.63 -0.77
CA ARG A 291 45.41 -28.10 0.02
C ARG A 291 44.22 -27.73 -0.89
N ILE A 292 44.51 -27.18 -2.05
CA ILE A 292 43.52 -26.88 -3.05
C ILE A 292 42.91 -28.15 -3.68
N ASP A 293 43.74 -29.19 -3.93
CA ASP A 293 43.26 -30.47 -4.43
C ASP A 293 42.29 -31.18 -3.44
N LEU A 294 42.48 -30.99 -2.14
CA LEU A 294 41.51 -31.48 -1.16
C LEU A 294 40.15 -30.79 -1.25
N ILE A 295 40.10 -29.49 -1.54
CA ILE A 295 38.84 -28.77 -1.76
C ILE A 295 38.20 -29.23 -3.06
N LEU A 296 38.96 -29.35 -4.15
CA LEU A 296 38.49 -29.83 -5.46
C LEU A 296 37.85 -31.22 -5.34
N ASN A 297 38.53 -32.14 -4.68
CA ASN A 297 38.01 -33.51 -4.48
C ASN A 297 36.70 -33.51 -3.69
N LYS A 298 36.52 -32.60 -2.74
CA LYS A 298 35.29 -32.48 -1.92
C LYS A 298 34.10 -31.90 -2.67
N TYR A 299 34.33 -31.03 -3.62
CA TYR A 299 33.29 -30.25 -4.34
C TYR A 299 33.33 -30.44 -5.88
N VAL A 300 33.69 -31.62 -6.34
CA VAL A 300 33.86 -31.97 -7.80
C VAL A 300 32.65 -31.59 -8.67
N GLN A 301 31.43 -31.63 -8.07
CA GLN A 301 30.20 -31.36 -8.79
C GLN A 301 29.93 -29.86 -9.08
N VAL A 302 30.71 -28.96 -8.48
CA VAL A 302 30.46 -27.52 -8.61
C VAL A 302 31.13 -26.97 -9.87
N LYS A 303 30.32 -26.59 -10.87
CA LYS A 303 30.85 -26.05 -12.13
C LYS A 303 31.57 -24.72 -11.90
N GLY A 304 32.75 -24.58 -12.54
CA GLY A 304 33.58 -23.36 -12.47
C GLY A 304 34.46 -23.28 -11.21
N LEU A 305 34.28 -24.16 -10.23
CA LEU A 305 35.08 -24.17 -9.01
C LEU A 305 36.54 -24.53 -9.26
N GLU A 306 36.79 -25.49 -10.17
CA GLU A 306 38.17 -25.92 -10.54
C GLU A 306 38.96 -24.74 -11.13
N ASP A 307 38.39 -24.01 -12.08
CA ASP A 307 39.04 -22.85 -12.69
C ASP A 307 39.31 -21.74 -11.68
N TYR A 308 38.36 -21.49 -10.77
CA TYR A 308 38.54 -20.52 -9.67
C TYR A 308 39.68 -20.93 -8.75
N LEU A 309 39.67 -22.16 -8.26
CA LEU A 309 40.67 -22.64 -7.30
C LEU A 309 42.08 -22.74 -7.90
N LYS A 310 42.21 -23.04 -9.20
CA LYS A 310 43.52 -22.96 -9.92
C LYS A 310 44.06 -21.52 -9.93
N GLN A 311 43.18 -20.55 -10.24
CA GLN A 311 43.56 -19.14 -10.24
C GLN A 311 43.86 -18.64 -8.82
N TYR A 312 43.06 -19.09 -7.81
CA TYR A 312 43.32 -18.84 -6.40
C TYR A 312 44.72 -19.32 -5.99
N ALA A 313 45.06 -20.59 -6.31
CA ALA A 313 46.34 -21.17 -6.03
C ALA A 313 47.49 -20.39 -6.67
N GLN A 314 47.34 -20.07 -7.96
CA GLN A 314 48.35 -19.33 -8.71
C GLN A 314 48.58 -17.93 -8.14
N ASP A 315 47.52 -17.20 -7.75
CA ASP A 315 47.63 -15.86 -7.15
C ASP A 315 48.34 -15.94 -5.78
N VAL A 316 48.03 -16.95 -4.97
CA VAL A 316 48.74 -17.17 -3.69
C VAL A 316 50.20 -17.45 -3.90
N ILE A 317 50.56 -18.31 -4.91
CA ILE A 317 51.94 -18.65 -5.24
C ILE A 317 52.71 -17.43 -5.74
N ASP A 318 52.09 -16.66 -6.63
CA ASP A 318 52.74 -15.49 -7.23
C ASP A 318 52.93 -14.33 -6.28
N ASN A 319 52.09 -14.23 -5.24
CA ASN A 319 52.09 -13.14 -4.24
C ASN A 319 52.59 -13.59 -2.87
N VAL A 320 53.32 -14.74 -2.78
CA VAL A 320 53.72 -15.33 -1.48
C VAL A 320 54.57 -14.39 -0.62
N GLU A 321 55.42 -13.58 -1.25
CA GLU A 321 56.29 -12.62 -0.56
C GLU A 321 55.46 -11.51 0.09
N LEU A 322 54.54 -10.91 -0.66
CA LEU A 322 53.64 -9.87 -0.18
C LEU A 322 52.69 -10.38 0.93
N ILE A 323 52.27 -11.66 0.84
CA ILE A 323 51.42 -12.28 1.85
C ILE A 323 52.17 -12.47 3.16
N LEU A 324 53.47 -12.77 3.11
CA LEU A 324 54.31 -12.99 4.32
C LEU A 324 54.86 -11.67 4.89
N GLU A 325 54.97 -10.60 4.08
CA GLU A 325 55.46 -9.27 4.51
C GLU A 325 54.35 -8.42 5.15
N GLN A 326 53.05 -8.82 5.06
CA GLN A 326 51.97 -8.11 5.72
C GLN A 326 52.10 -8.19 7.23
N GLU A 327 52.73 -7.17 7.85
CA GLU A 327 52.74 -6.97 9.29
C GLU A 327 51.32 -6.82 9.81
N GLU A 328 51.09 -7.30 11.05
CA GLU A 328 49.80 -7.11 11.77
C GLU A 328 49.60 -5.57 11.94
N ASP A 329 48.66 -5.01 11.22
CA ASP A 329 48.21 -3.65 11.46
C ASP A 329 47.38 -3.70 12.77
N ASP A 330 48.02 -3.36 13.88
CA ASP A 330 47.46 -3.37 15.25
C ASP A 330 46.21 -2.45 15.40
N PHE A 331 45.91 -1.63 14.39
CA PHE A 331 44.75 -0.71 14.34
C PHE A 331 43.55 -1.20 13.49
N ALA A 332 43.64 -2.34 12.83
CA ALA A 332 42.48 -2.89 12.15
C ALA A 332 41.47 -3.43 13.19
N PRO A 333 40.19 -3.00 13.18
CA PRO A 333 39.17 -3.54 14.05
C PRO A 333 39.17 -5.08 13.96
N ALA A 334 39.02 -5.76 15.08
CA ALA A 334 39.00 -7.24 15.18
C ALA A 334 37.95 -7.93 14.24
N MET A 335 37.16 -7.19 13.54
CA MET A 335 36.20 -7.62 12.50
C MET A 335 36.85 -7.94 11.14
N PHE A 336 38.05 -7.46 10.86
CA PHE A 336 38.79 -7.82 9.65
C PHE A 336 39.68 -9.03 9.96
N ASN A 337 39.10 -10.21 9.74
CA ASN A 337 39.87 -11.47 9.78
C ASN A 337 41.14 -11.32 8.94
N ARG A 338 42.23 -11.94 9.39
CA ARG A 338 43.57 -12.04 8.74
C ARG A 338 43.53 -12.63 7.30
N VAL A 339 42.37 -12.77 6.68
CA VAL A 339 42.20 -13.29 5.32
C VAL A 339 41.98 -12.12 4.39
N PRO A 340 42.88 -11.82 3.44
CA PRO A 340 42.63 -10.82 2.42
C PRO A 340 41.31 -11.07 1.71
N ALA A 341 40.55 -10.01 1.44
CA ALA A 341 39.21 -10.12 0.85
C ALA A 341 39.18 -11.06 -0.38
N ARG A 342 40.18 -10.98 -1.27
CA ARG A 342 40.22 -11.78 -2.51
C ARG A 342 40.30 -13.30 -2.28
N TYR A 343 40.69 -13.74 -1.08
CA TYR A 343 40.76 -15.17 -0.73
C TYR A 343 39.55 -15.64 0.08
N GLN A 344 38.55 -14.81 0.26
CA GLN A 344 37.31 -15.15 0.93
C GLN A 344 36.24 -15.62 -0.06
N ALA A 345 35.17 -16.18 0.48
CA ALA A 345 33.95 -16.48 -0.27
C ALA A 345 32.78 -15.78 0.41
N ASN A 346 31.87 -15.14 -0.36
CA ASN A 346 30.68 -14.48 0.14
C ASN A 346 29.45 -15.32 -0.20
N VAL A 347 28.81 -15.88 0.82
CA VAL A 347 27.59 -16.70 0.68
C VAL A 347 26.38 -15.79 0.62
N ILE A 348 25.73 -15.72 -0.53
CA ILE A 348 24.56 -14.87 -0.78
C ILE A 348 23.28 -15.58 -0.36
N VAL A 349 23.14 -16.86 -0.70
CA VAL A 349 22.00 -17.70 -0.33
C VAL A 349 22.51 -19.01 0.23
N SER A 350 21.95 -19.43 1.37
CA SER A 350 22.22 -20.72 1.98
C SER A 350 20.91 -21.36 2.41
N ASN A 351 20.56 -22.47 1.78
CA ASN A 351 19.34 -23.22 2.02
C ASN A 351 19.61 -24.42 2.94
N LYS A 352 18.68 -24.69 3.88
CA LYS A 352 18.78 -25.90 4.68
C LYS A 352 18.46 -27.13 3.82
N PRO A 353 19.28 -28.15 3.77
CA PRO A 353 18.99 -29.36 3.01
C PRO A 353 17.62 -29.93 3.38
N ASN A 354 16.86 -30.39 2.37
CA ASN A 354 15.53 -30.99 2.55
C ASN A 354 14.47 -30.08 3.19
N SER A 355 14.61 -28.74 3.11
CA SER A 355 13.61 -27.81 3.62
C SER A 355 12.47 -27.52 2.64
N GLY A 356 12.60 -27.97 1.40
CA GLY A 356 11.73 -27.57 0.29
C GLY A 356 12.12 -26.19 -0.29
N ALA A 357 11.26 -25.62 -1.12
CA ALA A 357 11.47 -24.32 -1.72
C ALA A 357 11.22 -23.18 -0.70
N PRO A 358 11.91 -22.03 -0.82
CA PRO A 358 11.66 -20.87 0.04
C PRO A 358 10.33 -20.19 -0.29
N VAL A 359 9.65 -19.66 0.74
CA VAL A 359 8.47 -18.79 0.61
C VAL A 359 8.79 -17.52 1.40
N ILE A 360 9.15 -16.48 0.69
CA ILE A 360 9.57 -15.21 1.26
C ILE A 360 8.43 -14.19 1.12
N PHE A 361 8.16 -13.44 2.16
CA PHE A 361 7.34 -12.25 2.12
C PHE A 361 8.24 -11.05 2.41
N GLU A 362 8.29 -10.10 1.49
CA GLU A 362 9.03 -8.84 1.66
C GLU A 362 8.01 -7.73 1.90
N ASP A 363 8.06 -7.16 3.10
CA ASP A 363 7.12 -6.13 3.57
C ASP A 363 7.59 -4.71 3.28
N PHE A 364 8.87 -4.53 2.95
CA PHE A 364 9.43 -3.24 2.57
C PHE A 364 10.30 -3.37 1.31
N PRO A 365 9.68 -3.55 0.13
CA PRO A 365 10.34 -3.93 -1.11
C PRO A 365 11.06 -2.75 -1.80
N THR A 366 12.02 -2.12 -1.10
CA THR A 366 12.91 -1.15 -1.73
C THR A 366 13.73 -1.80 -2.84
N HIS A 367 14.29 -1.02 -3.75
CA HIS A 367 15.19 -1.54 -4.78
C HIS A 367 16.31 -2.40 -4.17
N TYR A 368 16.88 -1.98 -3.05
CA TYR A 368 17.95 -2.71 -2.35
C TYR A 368 17.46 -4.00 -1.68
N ASN A 369 16.34 -3.92 -0.96
CA ASN A 369 15.78 -5.10 -0.30
C ASN A 369 15.30 -6.15 -1.29
N LEU A 370 14.83 -5.72 -2.46
CA LEU A 370 14.28 -6.61 -3.48
C LEU A 370 15.37 -7.26 -4.35
N LEU A 371 16.28 -6.44 -4.91
CA LEU A 371 17.30 -6.88 -5.87
C LEU A 371 18.64 -7.19 -5.23
N GLY A 372 18.89 -6.67 -4.01
CA GLY A 372 20.20 -6.69 -3.37
C GLY A 372 21.06 -5.49 -3.78
N HIS A 373 22.15 -5.31 -3.08
CA HIS A 373 23.07 -4.19 -3.30
C HIS A 373 24.49 -4.53 -2.91
N VAL A 374 25.41 -3.65 -3.22
CA VAL A 374 26.80 -3.74 -2.77
C VAL A 374 27.03 -2.60 -1.77
N GLU A 375 27.41 -2.96 -0.55
CA GLU A 375 27.77 -1.99 0.49
C GLU A 375 29.07 -1.28 0.15
N GLN A 376 29.24 -0.09 0.65
CA GLN A 376 30.47 0.70 0.52
C GLN A 376 31.04 1.00 1.90
N LEU A 377 32.34 0.82 2.05
CA LEU A 377 33.07 1.17 3.24
C LEU A 377 33.83 2.48 3.01
N THR A 378 33.74 3.40 3.95
CA THR A 378 34.56 4.61 3.94
C THR A 378 35.69 4.45 4.93
N HIS A 379 36.92 4.44 4.40
CA HIS A 379 38.15 4.40 5.21
C HIS A 379 39.02 5.61 4.85
N ASN A 380 39.39 6.42 5.84
CA ASN A 380 40.22 7.62 5.67
C ASN A 380 39.75 8.54 4.54
N GLY A 381 38.42 8.73 4.34
CA GLY A 381 37.82 9.54 3.28
C GLY A 381 37.81 8.90 1.88
N THR A 382 38.34 7.68 1.74
CA THR A 382 38.26 6.88 0.51
C THR A 382 37.13 5.88 0.60
N ILE A 383 36.24 5.86 -0.42
CA ILE A 383 35.17 4.88 -0.55
C ILE A 383 35.74 3.64 -1.23
N THR A 384 35.62 2.50 -0.58
CA THR A 384 36.04 1.20 -1.11
C THR A 384 34.87 0.23 -1.11
N THR A 385 34.85 -0.66 -2.10
CA THR A 385 33.88 -1.75 -2.17
C THR A 385 34.55 -3.00 -2.72
N ASP A 386 34.07 -4.15 -2.30
CA ASP A 386 34.49 -5.43 -2.84
C ASP A 386 33.34 -6.45 -2.82
N PHE A 387 33.57 -7.65 -3.35
CA PHE A 387 32.54 -8.68 -3.47
C PHE A 387 32.07 -9.24 -2.12
N THR A 388 32.82 -9.08 -1.03
CA THR A 388 32.41 -9.53 0.32
C THR A 388 31.31 -8.63 0.89
N LEU A 389 31.13 -7.44 0.32
CA LEU A 389 30.12 -6.45 0.69
C LEU A 389 28.81 -6.60 -0.13
N ILE A 390 28.71 -7.59 -0.99
CA ILE A 390 27.47 -7.90 -1.69
C ILE A 390 26.44 -8.44 -0.70
N ARG A 391 25.24 -7.82 -0.65
CA ARG A 391 24.11 -8.24 0.18
C ARG A 391 22.98 -8.74 -0.72
N PRO A 392 22.39 -9.91 -0.38
CA PRO A 392 21.29 -10.46 -1.15
C PRO A 392 20.01 -9.66 -0.95
N GLY A 393 19.18 -9.55 -1.98
CA GLY A 393 17.79 -9.10 -1.86
C GLY A 393 16.82 -10.28 -1.77
N ALA A 394 15.53 -9.95 -1.58
CA ALA A 394 14.45 -10.93 -1.47
C ALA A 394 14.36 -11.86 -2.69
N LEU A 395 14.66 -11.35 -3.90
CA LEU A 395 14.72 -12.17 -5.12
C LEU A 395 15.82 -13.23 -5.09
N HIS A 396 16.95 -12.96 -4.43
CA HIS A 396 18.00 -13.97 -4.22
C HIS A 396 17.54 -15.04 -3.23
N GLN A 397 16.93 -14.59 -2.10
CA GLN A 397 16.47 -15.48 -1.03
C GLN A 397 15.31 -16.37 -1.46
N ALA A 398 14.43 -15.86 -2.33
CA ALA A 398 13.28 -16.57 -2.85
C ALA A 398 13.57 -17.37 -4.13
N ASN A 399 14.79 -17.32 -4.67
CA ASN A 399 15.15 -17.99 -5.92
C ASN A 399 15.00 -19.52 -5.81
N GLY A 400 14.33 -20.12 -6.77
CA GLY A 400 13.86 -21.50 -6.73
C GLY A 400 12.58 -21.72 -5.93
N GLY A 401 11.86 -20.67 -5.56
CA GLY A 401 10.65 -20.72 -4.75
C GLY A 401 9.68 -19.57 -5.03
N PHE A 402 9.17 -18.95 -3.97
CA PHE A 402 8.07 -18.00 -4.03
C PHE A 402 8.41 -16.70 -3.31
N LEU A 403 8.07 -15.57 -3.94
CA LEU A 403 8.14 -14.23 -3.37
C LEU A 403 6.74 -13.62 -3.32
N MET A 404 6.32 -13.17 -2.14
CA MET A 404 5.06 -12.47 -1.93
C MET A 404 5.33 -10.99 -1.65
N LEU A 405 4.58 -10.10 -2.30
CA LEU A 405 4.71 -8.64 -2.21
C LEU A 405 3.32 -8.00 -2.16
N GLU A 406 3.18 -6.91 -1.41
CA GLU A 406 2.05 -5.99 -1.54
C GLU A 406 2.34 -5.01 -2.68
N ALA A 407 1.42 -4.87 -3.63
CA ALA A 407 1.65 -4.06 -4.83
C ALA A 407 1.79 -2.57 -4.51
N GLU A 408 0.99 -2.05 -3.58
CA GLU A 408 1.05 -0.67 -3.11
C GLU A 408 2.45 -0.34 -2.59
N GLN A 409 2.94 -1.14 -1.65
CA GLN A 409 4.27 -0.95 -1.06
C GLN A 409 5.39 -1.02 -2.09
N LEU A 410 5.23 -1.90 -3.10
CA LEU A 410 6.19 -2.02 -4.19
C LEU A 410 6.20 -0.77 -5.10
N LEU A 411 5.02 -0.22 -5.40
CA LEU A 411 4.86 0.94 -6.28
C LEU A 411 5.32 2.25 -5.62
N GLU A 412 5.18 2.36 -4.30
CA GLU A 412 5.70 3.49 -3.53
C GLU A 412 7.23 3.58 -3.55
N GLN A 413 7.92 2.45 -3.83
CA GLN A 413 9.37 2.42 -3.81
C GLN A 413 9.97 2.78 -5.17
N PRO A 414 10.81 3.84 -5.24
CA PRO A 414 11.44 4.25 -6.49
C PRO A 414 12.25 3.10 -7.12
N TYR A 415 12.05 2.89 -8.42
CA TYR A 415 12.77 1.91 -9.26
C TYR A 415 12.58 0.42 -8.88
N ALA A 416 11.89 0.10 -7.78
CA ALA A 416 11.67 -1.29 -7.34
C ALA A 416 10.84 -2.07 -8.35
N TRP A 417 9.73 -1.49 -8.82
CA TRP A 417 8.87 -2.08 -9.84
C TRP A 417 9.61 -2.33 -11.17
N GLN A 418 10.38 -1.35 -11.65
CA GLN A 418 11.17 -1.49 -12.88
C GLN A 418 12.26 -2.57 -12.72
N GLY A 419 12.89 -2.63 -11.55
CA GLY A 419 13.87 -3.66 -11.21
C GLY A 419 13.28 -5.06 -11.22
N LEU A 420 12.12 -5.24 -10.59
CA LEU A 420 11.39 -6.51 -10.60
C LEU A 420 11.01 -6.94 -12.01
N LYS A 421 10.40 -6.04 -12.81
CA LYS A 421 10.04 -6.34 -14.21
C LYS A 421 11.24 -6.78 -15.04
N ARG A 422 12.38 -6.08 -14.91
CA ARG A 422 13.61 -6.42 -15.62
C ARG A 422 14.12 -7.81 -15.24
N ALA A 423 14.16 -8.11 -13.94
CA ALA A 423 14.60 -9.41 -13.44
C ALA A 423 13.69 -10.55 -13.94
N LEU A 424 12.38 -10.39 -13.88
CA LEU A 424 11.41 -11.39 -14.34
C LEU A 424 11.43 -11.60 -15.87
N LYS A 425 11.59 -10.51 -16.65
CA LYS A 425 11.68 -10.60 -18.12
C LYS A 425 12.99 -11.21 -18.60
N SER A 426 14.12 -10.87 -17.95
CA SER A 426 15.43 -11.39 -18.33
C SER A 426 15.70 -12.80 -17.82
N GLY A 427 14.98 -13.26 -16.77
CA GLY A 427 15.29 -14.50 -16.05
C GLY A 427 16.65 -14.47 -15.34
N GLN A 428 17.16 -13.29 -15.03
CA GLN A 428 18.46 -13.09 -14.40
C GLN A 428 18.42 -12.00 -13.33
N LEU A 429 19.08 -12.23 -12.22
CA LEU A 429 19.37 -11.23 -11.21
C LEU A 429 20.71 -10.58 -11.51
N LYS A 430 20.66 -9.30 -11.84
CA LYS A 430 21.86 -8.45 -11.98
C LYS A 430 21.85 -7.43 -10.87
N LEU A 431 22.90 -7.44 -10.07
CA LEU A 431 23.15 -6.38 -9.09
C LEU A 431 23.69 -5.16 -9.86
N SER A 432 22.84 -4.15 -10.04
CA SER A 432 23.25 -2.84 -10.57
C SER A 432 23.13 -1.83 -9.44
N SER A 433 24.16 -1.00 -9.25
CA SER A 433 24.02 0.09 -8.29
C SER A 433 22.97 1.08 -8.78
N LEU A 434 22.12 1.54 -7.87
CA LEU A 434 21.09 2.56 -8.15
C LEU A 434 21.75 3.86 -8.64
N GLU A 435 22.94 4.17 -8.11
CA GLU A 435 23.76 5.32 -8.50
C GLU A 435 24.17 5.27 -9.98
N HIS A 436 24.45 4.06 -10.49
CA HIS A 436 24.77 3.86 -11.92
C HIS A 436 23.53 4.05 -12.81
N MET A 437 22.35 3.66 -12.32
CA MET A 437 21.07 3.86 -13.03
C MET A 437 20.68 5.35 -13.04
N LEU A 438 21.02 6.09 -11.99
CA LEU A 438 20.74 7.52 -11.85
C LEU A 438 21.81 8.42 -12.49
N THR A 439 22.81 7.86 -13.18
CA THR A 439 23.94 8.60 -13.78
C THR A 439 24.70 9.49 -12.80
N LEU A 440 24.64 9.19 -11.51
CA LEU A 440 25.46 9.84 -10.49
C LEU A 440 26.88 9.29 -10.62
N THR A 441 27.70 9.99 -11.37
CA THR A 441 29.08 9.63 -11.65
C THR A 441 29.96 9.81 -10.42
N GLY A 442 30.74 8.79 -10.07
CA GLY A 442 31.84 8.94 -9.11
C GLY A 442 32.21 7.73 -8.26
N SER A 443 31.37 6.73 -8.11
CA SER A 443 31.73 5.54 -7.34
C SER A 443 32.26 4.41 -8.21
N ILE A 444 33.43 3.86 -7.84
CA ILE A 444 33.91 2.60 -8.42
C ILE A 444 33.01 1.51 -7.93
N SER A 445 32.15 0.97 -8.80
CA SER A 445 31.27 -0.16 -8.49
C SER A 445 31.83 -1.45 -9.08
N ILE A 446 31.51 -2.57 -8.45
CA ILE A 446 31.72 -3.91 -9.01
C ILE A 446 30.47 -4.34 -9.78
N GLU A 447 30.65 -5.18 -10.79
CA GLU A 447 29.57 -5.78 -11.59
C GLU A 447 29.57 -7.30 -11.42
N PRO A 448 28.94 -7.82 -10.35
CA PRO A 448 28.92 -9.25 -10.10
C PRO A 448 28.25 -10.03 -11.22
N ALA A 449 28.70 -11.25 -11.49
CA ALA A 449 28.09 -12.15 -12.44
C ALA A 449 26.61 -12.34 -12.11
N ALA A 450 25.76 -12.31 -13.14
CA ALA A 450 24.31 -12.47 -12.97
C ALA A 450 23.98 -13.89 -12.44
N VAL A 451 23.02 -13.96 -11.52
CA VAL A 451 22.45 -15.21 -11.01
C VAL A 451 21.19 -15.54 -11.81
N PRO A 452 21.06 -16.74 -12.39
CA PRO A 452 19.81 -17.19 -13.02
C PRO A 452 18.65 -17.12 -12.03
N LEU A 453 17.50 -16.58 -12.48
CA LEU A 453 16.31 -16.40 -11.66
C LEU A 453 15.22 -17.41 -12.08
N ASP A 454 14.85 -18.27 -11.14
CA ASP A 454 13.71 -19.19 -11.25
C ASP A 454 12.78 -18.95 -10.04
N ILE A 455 11.74 -18.13 -10.23
CA ILE A 455 10.89 -17.66 -9.13
C ILE A 455 9.44 -17.51 -9.57
N LYS A 456 8.52 -17.73 -8.66
CA LYS A 456 7.13 -17.30 -8.77
C LYS A 456 6.87 -16.12 -7.85
N VAL A 457 6.43 -15.02 -8.42
CA VAL A 457 6.06 -13.82 -7.67
C VAL A 457 4.55 -13.76 -7.51
N VAL A 458 4.11 -13.43 -6.31
CA VAL A 458 2.71 -13.16 -5.99
C VAL A 458 2.60 -11.71 -5.55
N LEU A 459 1.92 -10.89 -6.36
CA LEU A 459 1.50 -9.55 -5.98
C LEU A 459 0.10 -9.61 -5.37
N MET A 460 -0.14 -8.81 -4.34
CA MET A 460 -1.44 -8.67 -3.69
C MET A 460 -1.84 -7.21 -3.71
N ALA A 461 -3.09 -6.91 -4.08
CA ALA A 461 -3.62 -5.56 -4.10
C ALA A 461 -5.14 -5.54 -3.87
N GLU A 462 -5.66 -4.34 -3.65
CA GLU A 462 -7.09 -4.05 -3.78
C GLU A 462 -7.49 -3.91 -5.25
N PRO A 463 -8.80 -4.08 -5.59
CA PRO A 463 -9.26 -4.04 -6.97
C PRO A 463 -8.90 -2.74 -7.69
N GLU A 464 -9.03 -1.60 -7.02
CA GLU A 464 -8.76 -0.27 -7.55
C GLU A 464 -7.30 -0.16 -8.03
N ILE A 465 -6.36 -0.54 -7.17
CA ILE A 465 -4.91 -0.53 -7.47
C ILE A 465 -4.57 -1.46 -8.65
N TYR A 466 -5.21 -2.63 -8.72
CA TYR A 466 -5.00 -3.54 -9.85
C TYR A 466 -5.39 -2.89 -11.18
N TYR A 467 -6.55 -2.22 -11.24
CA TYR A 467 -7.01 -1.58 -12.47
C TYR A 467 -6.20 -0.34 -12.81
N GLU A 468 -5.78 0.46 -11.84
CA GLU A 468 -4.86 1.59 -12.04
C GLU A 468 -3.52 1.14 -12.63
N ILE A 469 -2.92 0.07 -12.06
CA ILE A 469 -1.69 -0.50 -12.61
C ILE A 469 -1.90 -0.97 -14.06
N LEU A 470 -3.04 -1.60 -14.36
CA LEU A 470 -3.32 -2.12 -15.69
C LEU A 470 -3.44 -1.01 -16.75
N GLU A 471 -3.96 0.16 -16.37
CA GLU A 471 -4.02 1.33 -17.25
C GLU A 471 -2.63 1.91 -17.55
N VAL A 472 -1.78 2.02 -16.53
CA VAL A 472 -0.44 2.62 -16.67
C VAL A 472 0.56 1.62 -17.25
N GLU A 473 0.40 0.31 -16.98
CA GLU A 473 1.31 -0.76 -17.34
C GLU A 473 0.63 -1.87 -18.16
N PRO A 474 0.37 -1.66 -19.44
CA PRO A 474 -0.31 -2.66 -20.29
C PRO A 474 0.43 -4.00 -20.38
N GLU A 475 1.73 -4.00 -20.10
CA GLU A 475 2.57 -5.20 -20.10
C GLU A 475 2.41 -6.08 -18.84
N LEU A 476 1.67 -5.62 -17.83
CA LEU A 476 1.42 -6.37 -16.59
C LEU A 476 0.94 -7.81 -16.89
N GLY A 477 -0.04 -7.95 -17.78
CA GLY A 477 -0.59 -9.25 -18.20
C GLY A 477 0.41 -10.19 -18.85
N SER A 478 1.57 -9.70 -19.31
CA SER A 478 2.64 -10.55 -19.87
C SER A 478 3.51 -11.19 -18.77
N VAL A 479 3.62 -10.52 -17.62
CA VAL A 479 4.46 -10.93 -16.48
C VAL A 479 3.64 -11.58 -15.38
N PHE A 480 2.37 -11.16 -15.19
CA PHE A 480 1.41 -11.70 -14.24
C PHE A 480 0.18 -12.24 -14.98
N LYS A 481 0.30 -13.43 -15.53
CA LYS A 481 -0.76 -14.04 -16.34
C LYS A 481 -1.91 -14.65 -15.55
N ILE A 482 -1.72 -14.86 -14.25
CA ILE A 482 -2.73 -15.44 -13.37
C ILE A 482 -3.29 -14.35 -12.49
N ARG A 483 -4.59 -14.07 -12.63
CA ARG A 483 -5.35 -13.25 -11.69
C ARG A 483 -6.13 -14.16 -10.74
N ALA A 484 -6.01 -13.90 -9.45
CA ALA A 484 -6.73 -14.60 -8.39
C ALA A 484 -7.66 -13.60 -7.69
N ASP A 485 -8.94 -13.61 -8.08
CA ASP A 485 -9.96 -12.73 -7.51
C ASP A 485 -10.53 -13.34 -6.23
N PHE A 486 -10.40 -12.61 -5.13
CA PHE A 486 -11.02 -12.91 -3.85
C PHE A 486 -12.39 -12.25 -3.78
N THR A 487 -13.39 -12.99 -3.28
CA THR A 487 -14.76 -12.50 -3.13
C THR A 487 -15.00 -11.99 -1.72
N ASP A 488 -15.78 -10.90 -1.62
CA ASP A 488 -16.12 -10.26 -0.34
C ASP A 488 -17.30 -10.97 0.34
N THR A 489 -18.12 -11.66 -0.45
CA THR A 489 -19.36 -12.29 0.03
C THR A 489 -19.50 -13.73 -0.42
N LEU A 490 -20.28 -14.48 0.33
CA LEU A 490 -20.66 -15.85 0.09
C LEU A 490 -22.18 -15.96 0.11
N GLN A 491 -22.78 -16.70 -0.83
CA GLN A 491 -24.22 -16.95 -0.82
C GLN A 491 -24.63 -17.63 0.48
N ARG A 492 -25.65 -17.10 1.15
CA ARG A 492 -26.21 -17.63 2.38
C ARG A 492 -27.17 -18.79 2.08
N ASN A 493 -26.82 -19.99 2.52
CA ASN A 493 -27.61 -21.19 2.49
C ASN A 493 -27.15 -22.11 3.64
N ASP A 494 -27.86 -23.18 3.90
CA ASP A 494 -27.61 -24.08 5.05
C ASP A 494 -26.16 -24.61 5.06
N GLU A 495 -25.62 -24.99 3.90
CA GLU A 495 -24.24 -25.51 3.78
C GLU A 495 -23.20 -24.45 4.12
N ASN A 496 -23.38 -23.26 3.58
CA ASN A 496 -22.46 -22.15 3.80
C ASN A 496 -22.59 -21.56 5.22
N GLU A 497 -23.78 -21.54 5.83
CA GLU A 497 -23.94 -21.20 7.24
C GLU A 497 -23.22 -22.19 8.16
N GLN A 498 -23.28 -23.49 7.87
CA GLN A 498 -22.53 -24.51 8.60
C GLN A 498 -21.02 -24.31 8.45
N ALA A 499 -20.54 -24.06 7.23
CA ALA A 499 -19.12 -23.79 6.98
C ALA A 499 -18.65 -22.48 7.64
N TYR A 500 -19.50 -21.46 7.69
CA TYR A 500 -19.22 -20.20 8.40
C TYR A 500 -19.11 -20.42 9.92
N MET A 501 -19.99 -21.25 10.51
CA MET A 501 -19.89 -21.63 11.92
C MET A 501 -18.61 -22.45 12.21
N GLN A 502 -18.12 -23.26 11.25
CA GLN A 502 -16.82 -23.93 11.37
C GLN A 502 -15.67 -22.91 11.36
N LEU A 503 -15.74 -21.86 10.53
CA LEU A 503 -14.77 -20.77 10.54
C LEU A 503 -14.75 -20.05 11.89
N ILE A 504 -15.93 -19.76 12.48
CA ILE A 504 -16.01 -19.19 13.84
C ILE A 504 -15.35 -20.12 14.87
N ALA A 505 -15.61 -21.43 14.78
CA ALA A 505 -14.98 -22.41 15.67
C ALA A 505 -13.45 -22.46 15.52
N ASP A 506 -12.92 -22.24 14.31
CA ASP A 506 -11.48 -22.14 14.07
C ASP A 506 -10.87 -20.95 14.82
N TYR A 507 -11.48 -19.77 14.75
CA TYR A 507 -11.02 -18.60 15.52
C TYR A 507 -11.05 -18.88 17.01
N VAL A 508 -12.14 -19.43 17.53
CA VAL A 508 -12.27 -19.75 18.95
C VAL A 508 -11.20 -20.72 19.43
N GLN A 509 -10.84 -21.72 18.61
CA GLN A 509 -9.80 -22.71 18.97
C GLN A 509 -8.39 -22.13 18.79
N ALA A 510 -8.12 -21.44 17.71
CA ALA A 510 -6.79 -20.88 17.42
C ALA A 510 -6.36 -19.88 18.49
N ASP A 511 -7.27 -19.01 18.92
CA ASP A 511 -7.04 -17.98 19.92
C ASP A 511 -7.33 -18.44 21.37
N LYS A 512 -7.74 -19.73 21.55
CA LYS A 512 -8.07 -20.34 22.85
C LYS A 512 -9.12 -19.55 23.64
N LEU A 513 -10.17 -19.10 22.96
CA LEU A 513 -11.23 -18.28 23.52
C LEU A 513 -12.28 -19.13 24.27
N LEU A 514 -13.15 -18.45 25.01
CA LEU A 514 -14.35 -19.07 25.59
C LEU A 514 -15.25 -19.60 24.48
N PRO A 515 -15.96 -20.70 24.70
CA PRO A 515 -16.90 -21.23 23.71
C PRO A 515 -18.09 -20.26 23.50
N PHE A 516 -18.56 -20.20 22.28
CA PHE A 516 -19.75 -19.44 21.87
C PHE A 516 -20.95 -20.37 21.87
N ASP A 517 -22.07 -19.91 22.40
CA ASP A 517 -23.30 -20.67 22.39
C ASP A 517 -24.09 -20.46 21.09
N ARG A 518 -25.28 -21.05 21.00
CA ARG A 518 -26.19 -20.96 19.86
C ARG A 518 -26.60 -19.51 19.57
N SER A 519 -26.90 -18.73 20.61
CA SER A 519 -27.35 -17.36 20.45
C SER A 519 -26.26 -16.46 19.90
N ALA A 520 -25.02 -16.64 20.35
CA ALA A 520 -23.87 -15.95 19.84
C ALA A 520 -23.57 -16.31 18.38
N LEU A 521 -23.68 -17.59 18.00
CA LEU A 521 -23.52 -18.03 16.61
C LEU A 521 -24.58 -17.40 15.70
N ALA A 522 -25.85 -17.36 16.14
CA ALA A 522 -26.92 -16.69 15.40
C ALA A 522 -26.66 -15.20 15.22
N ALA A 523 -26.20 -14.52 16.28
CA ALA A 523 -25.87 -13.11 16.22
C ALA A 523 -24.70 -12.81 15.25
N LEU A 524 -23.66 -13.68 15.23
CA LEU A 524 -22.53 -13.54 14.29
C LEU A 524 -22.95 -13.78 12.84
N LEU A 525 -23.82 -14.76 12.56
CA LEU A 525 -24.38 -14.98 11.23
C LEU A 525 -25.24 -13.79 10.76
N THR A 526 -26.05 -13.23 11.66
CA THR A 526 -26.87 -12.05 11.37
C THR A 526 -26.00 -10.83 11.09
N ASP A 527 -24.96 -10.60 11.90
CA ASP A 527 -24.00 -9.51 11.70
C ASP A 527 -23.22 -9.67 10.38
N SER A 528 -22.86 -10.92 10.03
CA SER A 528 -22.21 -11.22 8.74
C SER A 528 -23.08 -10.84 7.53
N SER A 529 -24.37 -11.14 7.54
CA SER A 529 -25.30 -10.71 6.49
C SER A 529 -25.51 -9.19 6.49
N ARG A 530 -25.50 -8.58 7.67
CA ARG A 530 -25.54 -7.11 7.78
C ARG A 530 -24.30 -6.45 7.16
N GLN A 531 -23.11 -7.01 7.40
CA GLN A 531 -21.88 -6.53 6.76
C GLN A 531 -21.85 -6.76 5.24
N ALA A 532 -22.53 -7.80 4.76
CA ALA A 532 -22.73 -8.05 3.33
C ALA A 532 -23.81 -7.16 2.70
N GLU A 533 -24.58 -6.41 3.51
CA GLU A 533 -25.74 -5.62 3.09
C GLU A 533 -26.76 -6.42 2.25
N ASP A 534 -26.90 -7.71 2.51
CA ASP A 534 -27.79 -8.60 1.77
C ASP A 534 -28.24 -9.78 2.64
N GLN A 535 -29.57 -9.98 2.73
CA GLN A 535 -30.16 -11.09 3.48
C GLN A 535 -29.75 -12.48 2.97
N SER A 536 -29.39 -12.57 1.69
CA SER A 536 -29.00 -13.82 1.02
C SER A 536 -27.49 -14.04 0.95
N SER A 537 -26.69 -13.19 1.60
CA SER A 537 -25.24 -13.23 1.57
C SER A 537 -24.61 -13.19 2.97
N LEU A 538 -23.41 -13.75 3.09
CA LEU A 538 -22.55 -13.68 4.27
C LEU A 538 -21.25 -12.97 3.91
N SER A 539 -20.77 -12.07 4.76
CA SER A 539 -19.49 -11.39 4.58
C SER A 539 -18.30 -12.33 4.80
N LEU A 540 -17.30 -12.26 3.94
CA LEU A 540 -16.05 -13.01 4.06
C LEU A 540 -14.90 -12.18 4.65
N HIS A 541 -15.20 -11.01 5.21
CA HIS A 541 -14.19 -10.17 5.87
C HIS A 541 -13.72 -10.82 7.19
N ALA A 542 -12.72 -11.68 7.06
CA ALA A 542 -12.18 -12.52 8.13
C ALA A 542 -11.58 -11.70 9.30
N SER A 543 -11.02 -10.52 9.03
CA SER A 543 -10.50 -9.62 10.06
C SER A 543 -11.61 -9.08 10.96
N THR A 544 -12.69 -8.54 10.36
CA THR A 544 -13.82 -7.96 11.09
C THR A 544 -14.53 -9.01 11.95
N LEU A 545 -14.73 -10.23 11.39
CA LEU A 545 -15.27 -11.36 12.14
C LEU A 545 -14.37 -11.74 13.31
N GLY A 546 -13.06 -11.87 13.08
CA GLY A 546 -12.10 -12.25 14.12
C GLY A 546 -12.03 -11.23 15.26
N ASP A 547 -12.12 -9.95 14.95
CA ASP A 547 -12.10 -8.89 15.96
C ASP A 547 -13.39 -8.88 16.79
N LEU A 548 -14.56 -9.05 16.16
CA LEU A 548 -15.83 -9.16 16.87
C LEU A 548 -15.85 -10.37 17.83
N ILE A 549 -15.33 -11.51 17.39
CA ILE A 549 -15.19 -12.71 18.21
C ILE A 549 -14.29 -12.43 19.44
N ARG A 550 -13.15 -11.78 19.26
CA ARG A 550 -12.23 -11.44 20.37
C ARG A 550 -12.82 -10.42 21.32
N GLU A 551 -13.49 -9.36 20.81
CA GLU A 551 -14.14 -8.36 21.63
C GLU A 551 -15.30 -8.97 22.45
N ALA A 552 -16.15 -9.80 21.87
CA ALA A 552 -17.22 -10.49 22.57
C ALA A 552 -16.69 -11.44 23.65
N HIS A 553 -15.62 -12.19 23.33
CA HIS A 553 -14.91 -13.00 24.33
C HIS A 553 -14.41 -12.15 25.51
N HIS A 554 -13.79 -10.98 25.22
CA HIS A 554 -13.29 -10.08 26.26
C HIS A 554 -14.42 -9.63 27.20
N HIS A 555 -15.61 -9.31 26.68
CA HIS A 555 -16.76 -8.94 27.51
C HIS A 555 -17.26 -10.09 28.38
N ALA A 556 -17.37 -11.29 27.85
CA ALA A 556 -17.75 -12.47 28.62
C ALA A 556 -16.71 -12.82 29.70
N PHE A 557 -15.42 -12.75 29.35
CA PHE A 557 -14.33 -12.98 30.29
C PHE A 557 -14.33 -11.96 31.45
N LYS A 558 -14.52 -10.66 31.14
CA LYS A 558 -14.61 -9.61 32.15
C LYS A 558 -15.83 -9.77 33.07
N ALA A 559 -16.91 -10.33 32.58
CA ALA A 559 -18.09 -10.68 33.34
C ALA A 559 -17.94 -11.97 34.15
N ASN A 560 -16.78 -12.66 34.08
CA ASN A 560 -16.52 -13.99 34.67
C ASN A 560 -17.48 -15.09 34.17
N GLU A 561 -17.96 -14.95 32.95
CA GLU A 561 -18.81 -15.94 32.32
C GLU A 561 -17.97 -17.06 31.66
N LYS A 562 -18.57 -18.23 31.48
CA LYS A 562 -17.85 -19.41 30.91
C LYS A 562 -18.20 -19.65 29.45
N ILE A 563 -19.14 -18.89 28.91
CA ILE A 563 -19.64 -19.01 27.53
C ILE A 563 -20.02 -17.64 27.00
N VAL A 564 -19.73 -17.40 25.71
CA VAL A 564 -20.13 -16.18 25.01
C VAL A 564 -21.55 -16.35 24.48
N THR A 565 -22.43 -15.37 24.73
CA THR A 565 -23.81 -15.29 24.27
C THR A 565 -24.01 -14.11 23.29
N ASP A 566 -25.22 -14.02 22.71
CA ASP A 566 -25.62 -12.86 21.87
C ASP A 566 -25.49 -11.52 22.61
N GLN A 567 -25.72 -11.49 23.93
CA GLN A 567 -25.56 -10.28 24.74
C GLN A 567 -24.10 -9.73 24.66
N HIS A 568 -23.11 -10.62 24.67
CA HIS A 568 -21.69 -10.21 24.57
C HIS A 568 -21.35 -9.74 23.16
N ILE A 569 -21.95 -10.34 22.11
CA ILE A 569 -21.82 -9.88 20.72
C ILE A 569 -22.41 -8.46 20.60
N ASN A 570 -23.62 -8.27 21.05
CA ASN A 570 -24.32 -6.98 20.99
C ASN A 570 -23.56 -5.90 21.78
N LEU A 571 -23.00 -6.25 22.95
CA LEU A 571 -22.19 -5.33 23.75
C LEU A 571 -20.89 -4.94 23.01
N ALA A 572 -20.23 -5.89 22.35
CA ALA A 572 -19.05 -5.62 21.52
C ALA A 572 -19.39 -4.68 20.35
N LEU A 573 -20.50 -4.93 19.65
CA LEU A 573 -20.98 -4.05 18.57
C LEU A 573 -21.32 -2.64 19.07
N GLN A 574 -21.99 -2.52 20.22
CA GLN A 574 -22.30 -1.23 20.83
C GLN A 574 -21.01 -0.45 21.21
N HIS A 575 -20.05 -1.12 21.84
CA HIS A 575 -18.78 -0.50 22.19
C HIS A 575 -17.96 -0.10 20.97
N ARG A 576 -18.00 -0.90 19.90
CA ARG A 576 -17.38 -0.56 18.62
C ARG A 576 -18.02 0.69 18.02
N GLN A 577 -19.36 0.72 17.97
CA GLN A 577 -20.12 1.89 17.52
C GLN A 577 -19.80 3.13 18.33
N TYR A 578 -19.69 3.01 19.67
CA TYR A 578 -19.32 4.13 20.54
C TYR A 578 -17.90 4.66 20.25
N ARG A 579 -16.92 3.76 20.16
CA ARG A 579 -15.53 4.14 19.89
C ARG A 579 -15.35 4.85 18.55
N LEU A 580 -16.09 4.41 17.55
CA LEU A 580 -15.96 4.92 16.17
C LEU A 580 -16.98 6.03 15.86
N GLY A 581 -18.00 6.22 16.69
CA GLY A 581 -19.16 7.06 16.41
C GLY A 581 -19.02 8.56 16.71
N TYR A 582 -17.82 9.08 16.95
CA TYR A 582 -17.65 10.47 17.37
C TYR A 582 -18.25 11.49 16.39
N LEU A 583 -18.02 11.33 15.08
CA LEU A 583 -18.60 12.22 14.06
C LEU A 583 -20.13 12.16 14.02
N ARG A 584 -20.69 10.95 14.18
CA ARG A 584 -22.12 10.76 14.28
C ARG A 584 -22.70 11.45 15.53
N GLU A 585 -22.00 11.36 16.66
CA GLU A 585 -22.43 12.05 17.90
C GLU A 585 -22.43 13.58 17.74
N LEU A 586 -21.44 14.15 17.06
CA LEU A 586 -21.40 15.59 16.76
C LEU A 586 -22.62 16.02 15.95
N TYR A 587 -22.97 15.27 14.91
CA TYR A 587 -24.15 15.55 14.10
C TYR A 587 -25.44 15.48 14.95
N TRP A 588 -25.59 14.48 15.83
CA TRP A 588 -26.74 14.39 16.72
C TRP A 588 -26.79 15.50 17.76
N GLN A 589 -25.62 15.99 18.19
CA GLN A 589 -25.58 17.18 19.07
C GLN A 589 -26.06 18.41 18.32
N ASP A 590 -25.65 18.63 17.07
CA ASP A 590 -26.13 19.75 16.27
C ASP A 590 -27.64 19.70 16.00
N LEU A 591 -28.15 18.53 15.70
CA LEU A 591 -29.58 18.32 15.56
C LEU A 591 -30.34 18.61 16.86
N SER A 592 -29.82 18.15 18.03
CA SER A 592 -30.47 18.38 19.33
C SER A 592 -30.43 19.84 19.75
N ARG A 593 -29.41 20.60 19.34
CA ARG A 593 -29.30 22.05 19.57
C ARG A 593 -30.12 22.90 18.61
N GLY A 594 -30.65 22.28 17.54
CA GLY A 594 -31.35 22.98 16.46
C GLY A 594 -30.46 23.77 15.52
N THR A 595 -29.16 23.50 15.53
CA THR A 595 -28.22 24.05 14.53
C THR A 595 -28.33 23.31 13.20
N GLN A 596 -28.63 22.01 13.22
CA GLN A 596 -29.03 21.24 12.05
C GLN A 596 -30.55 21.22 11.95
N LEU A 597 -31.09 21.68 10.82
CA LEU A 597 -32.55 21.93 10.65
C LEU A 597 -33.20 20.74 9.94
N ILE A 598 -33.60 19.74 10.72
CA ILE A 598 -34.41 18.59 10.25
C ILE A 598 -35.76 18.61 10.95
N GLU A 599 -36.84 18.45 10.21
CA GLU A 599 -38.21 18.35 10.74
C GLU A 599 -38.72 16.93 10.58
N THR A 600 -39.19 16.30 11.66
CA THR A 600 -39.75 14.94 11.64
C THR A 600 -41.26 14.92 11.87
N SER A 601 -41.93 16.06 11.69
CA SER A 601 -43.37 16.21 11.77
C SER A 601 -43.85 17.51 11.13
N GLY A 602 -45.14 17.60 10.84
CA GLY A 602 -45.75 18.78 10.20
C GLY A 602 -45.74 18.66 8.67
N HIS A 603 -46.13 19.74 8.00
CA HIS A 603 -46.27 19.77 6.55
C HIS A 603 -45.54 21.00 5.98
N ARG A 604 -44.75 20.79 4.93
CA ARG A 604 -44.00 21.86 4.25
C ARG A 604 -44.20 21.79 2.74
N LEU A 605 -44.21 22.92 2.11
CA LEU A 605 -44.30 23.06 0.67
C LEU A 605 -42.90 23.02 0.06
N GLY A 606 -42.64 22.17 -0.94
CA GLY A 606 -41.34 22.07 -1.60
C GLY A 606 -40.19 21.65 -0.73
N GLN A 607 -40.42 21.03 0.42
CA GLN A 607 -39.40 20.55 1.36
C GLN A 607 -39.63 19.08 1.66
N ILE A 608 -38.51 18.33 1.75
CA ILE A 608 -38.50 16.88 2.07
C ILE A 608 -37.24 16.48 2.82
N ASN A 609 -37.30 15.42 3.60
CA ASN A 609 -36.13 14.78 4.20
C ASN A 609 -35.54 13.78 3.20
N ALA A 610 -34.43 14.14 2.57
CA ALA A 610 -33.59 13.23 1.78
C ALA A 610 -32.60 12.48 2.71
N LEU A 611 -32.06 11.34 2.25
CA LEU A 611 -31.18 10.50 3.03
C LEU A 611 -29.83 10.33 2.35
N SER A 612 -28.78 10.69 3.05
CA SER A 612 -27.39 10.51 2.65
C SER A 612 -26.66 9.50 3.53
N VAL A 613 -25.53 8.98 3.06
CA VAL A 613 -24.63 8.11 3.84
C VAL A 613 -23.26 8.76 3.86
N ILE A 614 -22.65 8.78 5.01
CA ILE A 614 -21.26 9.20 5.19
C ILE A 614 -20.41 7.95 5.45
N HIS A 615 -19.40 7.78 4.61
CA HIS A 615 -18.33 6.82 4.81
C HIS A 615 -17.09 7.56 5.32
N TYR A 616 -16.61 7.20 6.48
CA TYR A 616 -15.40 7.79 7.05
C TYR A 616 -14.55 6.69 7.68
N ALA A 617 -13.43 6.34 7.05
CA ALA A 617 -12.61 5.19 7.42
C ALA A 617 -13.47 3.91 7.54
N ASP A 618 -13.51 3.30 8.72
CA ASP A 618 -14.24 2.05 8.99
C ASP A 618 -15.69 2.29 9.47
N VAL A 619 -16.22 3.51 9.34
CA VAL A 619 -17.56 3.89 9.86
C VAL A 619 -18.47 4.34 8.73
N GLU A 620 -19.63 3.71 8.68
CA GLU A 620 -20.74 4.11 7.83
C GLU A 620 -21.94 4.49 8.70
N PHE A 621 -22.56 5.64 8.41
CA PHE A 621 -23.79 6.05 9.05
C PHE A 621 -24.65 6.94 8.14
N GLY A 622 -25.95 6.78 8.25
CA GLY A 622 -26.91 7.57 7.51
C GLY A 622 -27.30 8.86 8.22
N LEU A 623 -27.56 9.89 7.43
CA LEU A 623 -28.02 11.19 7.90
C LEU A 623 -29.21 11.67 7.09
N PRO A 624 -30.26 12.24 7.72
CA PRO A 624 -31.26 13.01 7.02
C PRO A 624 -30.70 14.37 6.62
N SER A 625 -31.02 14.80 5.42
CA SER A 625 -30.68 16.14 4.90
C SER A 625 -31.96 16.81 4.44
N ARG A 626 -32.14 18.11 4.75
CA ARG A 626 -33.24 18.90 4.22
C ARG A 626 -32.97 19.23 2.76
N LEU A 627 -33.88 18.80 1.89
CA LEU A 627 -33.89 19.15 0.48
C LEU A 627 -35.07 20.09 0.23
N THR A 628 -34.81 21.20 -0.46
CA THR A 628 -35.83 22.18 -0.80
C THR A 628 -35.88 22.41 -2.31
N ALA A 629 -37.09 22.65 -2.83
CA ALA A 629 -37.37 23.04 -4.18
C ALA A 629 -38.12 24.38 -4.16
N SER A 630 -37.59 25.36 -4.84
CA SER A 630 -38.30 26.63 -5.14
C SER A 630 -38.64 26.69 -6.63
N VAL A 631 -39.85 27.14 -6.93
CA VAL A 631 -40.38 27.24 -8.31
C VAL A 631 -40.88 28.63 -8.58
N TYR A 632 -40.53 29.14 -9.75
CA TYR A 632 -40.93 30.46 -10.21
C TYR A 632 -41.19 30.42 -11.73
N GLN A 633 -41.88 31.44 -12.28
CA GLN A 633 -42.11 31.55 -13.72
C GLN A 633 -40.77 31.63 -14.47
N GLY A 634 -40.62 30.87 -15.56
CA GLY A 634 -39.36 30.81 -16.33
C GLY A 634 -39.42 29.85 -17.51
N GLY A 635 -38.27 29.59 -18.14
CA GLY A 635 -38.16 28.88 -19.42
C GLY A 635 -38.02 27.36 -19.35
N GLY A 636 -38.36 26.71 -18.24
CA GLY A 636 -38.29 25.24 -18.10
C GLY A 636 -36.93 24.71 -17.59
N ASP A 637 -36.09 25.59 -17.01
CA ASP A 637 -34.79 25.23 -16.50
C ASP A 637 -34.86 24.82 -15.01
N ILE A 638 -34.18 23.75 -14.67
CA ILE A 638 -34.00 23.29 -13.28
C ILE A 638 -32.55 23.54 -12.89
N LEU A 639 -32.35 24.47 -11.97
CA LEU A 639 -31.05 24.80 -11.40
C LEU A 639 -30.78 23.86 -10.23
N ASP A 640 -29.74 23.06 -10.37
CA ASP A 640 -29.15 22.28 -9.28
C ASP A 640 -28.04 23.15 -8.65
N ILE A 641 -28.25 23.55 -7.39
CA ILE A 641 -27.32 24.45 -6.69
C ILE A 641 -26.02 23.74 -6.40
N GLU A 642 -26.05 22.49 -5.97
CA GLU A 642 -24.84 21.70 -5.65
C GLU A 642 -23.93 21.57 -6.87
N ARG A 643 -24.51 21.29 -8.02
CA ARG A 643 -23.76 21.25 -9.29
C ARG A 643 -23.17 22.61 -9.65
N SER A 644 -23.95 23.69 -9.45
CA SER A 644 -23.52 25.05 -9.83
C SER A 644 -22.36 25.59 -9.01
N VAL A 645 -22.15 25.03 -7.80
CA VAL A 645 -21.05 25.37 -6.88
C VAL A 645 -20.00 24.23 -6.74
N GLU A 646 -19.99 23.29 -7.71
CA GLU A 646 -19.03 22.16 -7.79
C GLU A 646 -19.07 21.22 -6.59
N LEU A 647 -20.17 21.18 -5.85
CA LEU A 647 -20.42 20.21 -4.77
C LEU A 647 -21.19 18.97 -5.28
N GLY A 648 -21.81 19.03 -6.46
CA GLY A 648 -22.52 17.91 -7.09
C GLY A 648 -21.61 17.05 -7.96
N GLY A 649 -21.48 15.75 -7.66
CA GLY A 649 -20.76 14.79 -8.47
C GLY A 649 -21.47 14.43 -9.78
N SER A 650 -20.81 13.64 -10.62
CA SER A 650 -21.33 13.27 -11.96
C SER A 650 -22.57 12.37 -11.90
N LEU A 651 -22.68 11.50 -10.89
CA LEU A 651 -23.85 10.64 -10.70
C LEU A 651 -25.05 11.44 -10.21
N HIS A 652 -24.86 12.40 -9.31
CA HIS A 652 -25.89 13.33 -8.87
C HIS A 652 -26.43 14.14 -10.05
N ALA A 653 -25.54 14.75 -10.85
CA ALA A 653 -25.92 15.50 -12.05
C ALA A 653 -26.73 14.66 -13.06
N LYS A 654 -26.37 13.38 -13.23
CA LYS A 654 -27.15 12.43 -14.04
C LYS A 654 -28.55 12.22 -13.47
N GLY A 655 -28.72 12.11 -12.15
CA GLY A 655 -30.00 11.98 -11.47
C GLY A 655 -30.93 13.16 -11.78
N VAL A 656 -30.45 14.38 -11.61
CA VAL A 656 -31.19 15.61 -11.92
C VAL A 656 -31.63 15.70 -13.42
N LEU A 657 -30.74 15.25 -14.32
CA LEU A 657 -31.10 15.19 -15.76
C LEU A 657 -32.18 14.17 -16.05
N LEU A 658 -32.15 12.99 -15.40
CA LEU A 658 -33.19 11.96 -15.54
C LEU A 658 -34.55 12.45 -15.02
N MET A 659 -34.55 13.10 -13.85
CA MET A 659 -35.73 13.71 -13.26
C MET A 659 -36.31 14.80 -14.18
N SER A 660 -35.48 15.71 -14.69
CA SER A 660 -35.87 16.75 -15.63
C SER A 660 -36.49 16.17 -16.92
N SER A 661 -35.89 15.07 -17.42
CA SER A 661 -36.41 14.37 -18.60
C SER A 661 -37.77 13.73 -18.33
N PHE A 662 -37.99 13.15 -17.15
CA PHE A 662 -39.30 12.64 -16.75
C PHE A 662 -40.33 13.74 -16.74
N LEU A 663 -40.08 14.88 -16.09
CA LEU A 663 -41.00 16.01 -16.06
C LEU A 663 -41.37 16.50 -17.45
N LYS A 664 -40.41 16.71 -18.34
CA LYS A 664 -40.63 17.15 -19.71
C LYS A 664 -41.42 16.11 -20.52
N ALA A 665 -41.13 14.83 -20.34
CA ALA A 665 -41.87 13.78 -21.05
C ALA A 665 -43.30 13.59 -20.52
N HIS A 666 -43.54 13.82 -19.22
CA HIS A 666 -44.81 13.57 -18.56
C HIS A 666 -45.78 14.75 -18.69
N PHE A 667 -45.30 15.98 -18.47
CA PHE A 667 -46.14 17.18 -18.46
C PHE A 667 -45.92 18.11 -19.66
N GLY A 668 -44.84 17.98 -20.40
CA GLY A 668 -44.44 18.88 -21.49
C GLY A 668 -44.73 18.36 -22.88
N ARG A 669 -45.55 17.29 -23.06
CA ARG A 669 -45.82 16.73 -24.41
C ARG A 669 -46.61 17.67 -25.33
N GLU A 670 -47.54 18.40 -24.75
CA GLU A 670 -48.49 19.23 -25.51
C GLU A 670 -48.30 20.74 -25.22
N GLN A 671 -47.43 21.06 -24.25
CA GLN A 671 -47.18 22.45 -23.85
C GLN A 671 -45.73 22.64 -23.40
N ILE A 672 -45.23 23.86 -23.51
CA ILE A 672 -43.94 24.24 -22.93
C ILE A 672 -44.10 24.35 -21.40
N LEU A 673 -43.08 23.94 -20.64
CA LEU A 673 -43.09 24.12 -19.20
C LEU A 673 -42.61 25.54 -18.85
N HIS A 674 -43.59 26.43 -18.56
CA HIS A 674 -43.36 27.86 -18.27
C HIS A 674 -42.97 28.11 -16.81
N PHE A 675 -42.03 27.28 -16.27
CA PHE A 675 -41.46 27.50 -14.94
C PHE A 675 -39.96 27.26 -14.95
N SER A 676 -39.25 27.87 -14.02
CA SER A 676 -37.90 27.50 -13.63
C SER A 676 -37.89 27.11 -12.15
N ALA A 677 -36.96 26.26 -11.78
CA ALA A 677 -36.88 25.77 -10.44
C ALA A 677 -35.41 25.76 -9.94
N ALA A 678 -35.25 25.87 -8.63
CA ALA A 678 -33.96 25.63 -7.98
C ALA A 678 -34.11 24.54 -6.92
N LEU A 679 -33.19 23.62 -6.89
CA LEU A 679 -33.05 22.54 -5.90
C LEU A 679 -31.83 22.79 -5.04
N ALA A 680 -31.94 22.54 -3.74
CA ALA A 680 -30.83 22.68 -2.81
C ALA A 680 -30.90 21.65 -1.67
N PHE A 681 -29.78 21.06 -1.33
CA PHE A 681 -29.55 20.38 -0.07
C PHE A 681 -29.11 21.40 0.97
N GLU A 682 -30.07 21.91 1.75
CA GLU A 682 -29.75 22.90 2.77
C GLU A 682 -28.78 22.32 3.80
N GLN A 683 -27.81 23.10 4.23
CA GLN A 683 -26.79 22.73 5.22
C GLN A 683 -25.93 21.49 4.85
N SER A 684 -25.81 21.20 3.54
CA SER A 684 -24.83 20.27 3.02
C SER A 684 -23.64 21.06 2.48
N TYR A 685 -22.45 20.89 3.08
CA TYR A 685 -21.22 21.61 2.71
C TYR A 685 -20.12 20.68 2.16
N GLY A 686 -20.40 19.39 2.08
CA GLY A 686 -19.55 18.37 1.48
C GLY A 686 -20.03 18.00 0.08
N GLN A 687 -19.20 17.27 -0.65
CA GLN A 687 -19.58 16.73 -1.94
C GLN A 687 -20.77 15.77 -1.80
N VAL A 688 -21.76 15.95 -2.65
CA VAL A 688 -22.93 15.07 -2.82
C VAL A 688 -22.74 14.32 -4.13
N ASP A 689 -22.55 13.01 -4.08
CA ASP A 689 -22.53 12.19 -5.28
C ASP A 689 -23.47 10.98 -5.13
N GLY A 690 -23.99 10.53 -6.26
CA GLY A 690 -25.00 9.48 -6.30
C GLY A 690 -26.36 10.01 -6.77
N ASP A 691 -27.10 9.15 -7.48
CA ASP A 691 -28.44 9.44 -8.01
C ASP A 691 -29.57 9.08 -7.03
N SER A 692 -29.21 8.67 -5.80
CA SER A 692 -30.16 8.15 -4.79
C SER A 692 -31.13 9.19 -4.20
N ALA A 693 -30.93 10.48 -4.51
CA ALA A 693 -31.81 11.57 -4.11
C ALA A 693 -32.87 11.93 -5.15
N THR A 694 -32.80 11.36 -6.36
CA THR A 694 -33.64 11.77 -7.51
C THR A 694 -35.14 11.70 -7.21
N VAL A 695 -35.60 10.68 -6.45
CA VAL A 695 -37.01 10.57 -6.05
C VAL A 695 -37.38 11.66 -5.04
N ALA A 696 -36.49 12.03 -4.12
CA ALA A 696 -36.70 13.14 -3.18
C ALA A 696 -36.77 14.49 -3.91
N GLU A 697 -35.84 14.75 -4.81
CA GLU A 697 -35.79 15.97 -5.64
C GLU A 697 -37.07 16.17 -6.45
N LEU A 698 -37.49 15.12 -7.15
CA LEU A 698 -38.75 15.18 -7.93
C LEU A 698 -39.97 15.37 -7.01
N SER A 699 -40.02 14.71 -5.87
CA SER A 699 -41.14 14.87 -4.92
C SER A 699 -41.23 16.28 -4.37
N ALA A 700 -40.10 16.90 -3.98
CA ALA A 700 -40.04 18.29 -3.56
C ALA A 700 -40.49 19.26 -4.69
N LEU A 701 -40.04 19.00 -5.90
CA LEU A 701 -40.39 19.82 -7.06
C LEU A 701 -41.89 19.71 -7.42
N ILE A 702 -42.45 18.52 -7.46
CA ILE A 702 -43.88 18.30 -7.66
C ILE A 702 -44.73 18.98 -6.55
N SER A 703 -44.27 18.92 -5.30
CA SER A 703 -44.91 19.64 -4.19
C SER A 703 -44.92 21.14 -4.42
N ALA A 704 -43.78 21.70 -4.82
CA ALA A 704 -43.62 23.12 -5.09
C ALA A 704 -44.50 23.57 -6.29
N ILE A 705 -44.58 22.80 -7.36
CA ILE A 705 -45.42 23.10 -8.54
C ILE A 705 -46.90 22.98 -8.20
N SER A 706 -47.32 21.85 -7.62
CA SER A 706 -48.73 21.55 -7.33
C SER A 706 -49.29 22.33 -6.14
N GLN A 707 -48.46 23.04 -5.38
CA GLN A 707 -48.81 23.74 -4.15
C GLN A 707 -49.45 22.79 -3.10
N ILE A 708 -49.05 21.50 -3.11
CA ILE A 708 -49.46 20.48 -2.15
C ILE A 708 -48.30 20.18 -1.20
N PRO A 709 -48.45 20.43 0.12
CA PRO A 709 -47.36 20.25 1.04
C PRO A 709 -47.07 18.75 1.28
N ILE A 710 -45.77 18.46 1.57
CA ILE A 710 -45.28 17.15 1.95
C ILE A 710 -45.33 17.00 3.48
N ASP A 711 -45.75 15.84 3.97
CA ASP A 711 -45.68 15.46 5.39
C ASP A 711 -44.22 15.16 5.76
N GLN A 712 -43.67 15.97 6.67
CA GLN A 712 -42.28 15.90 7.13
C GLN A 712 -42.00 14.71 8.07
N SER A 713 -43.01 13.91 8.44
CA SER A 713 -42.81 12.67 9.15
C SER A 713 -42.15 11.57 8.28
N TRP A 714 -42.11 11.79 6.98
CA TRP A 714 -41.45 10.88 6.01
C TRP A 714 -40.07 11.36 5.59
N ALA A 715 -39.15 10.40 5.45
CA ALA A 715 -37.96 10.55 4.64
C ALA A 715 -37.99 9.62 3.45
N ILE A 716 -37.30 9.95 2.39
CA ILE A 716 -37.28 9.14 1.19
C ILE A 716 -35.88 9.04 0.58
N THR A 717 -35.59 7.90 0.00
CA THR A 717 -34.41 7.68 -0.85
C THR A 717 -34.78 6.79 -2.02
N GLY A 718 -34.13 7.03 -3.15
CA GLY A 718 -34.34 6.24 -4.36
C GLY A 718 -33.76 6.94 -5.59
N SER A 719 -33.19 6.19 -6.49
CA SER A 719 -32.92 6.60 -7.87
C SER A 719 -34.16 6.35 -8.72
N MET A 720 -34.26 6.97 -9.88
CA MET A 720 -35.36 6.70 -10.83
C MET A 720 -34.89 6.81 -12.27
N ASN A 721 -35.61 6.12 -13.16
CA ASN A 721 -35.44 6.26 -14.60
C ASN A 721 -36.41 7.30 -15.21
N GLN A 722 -36.25 7.58 -16.48
CA GLN A 722 -37.10 8.55 -17.25
C GLN A 722 -38.57 8.15 -17.34
N LEU A 723 -38.95 6.93 -16.96
CA LEU A 723 -40.33 6.42 -16.98
C LEU A 723 -40.99 6.48 -15.60
N GLY A 724 -40.32 7.03 -14.58
CA GLY A 724 -40.84 7.11 -13.21
C GLY A 724 -40.71 5.82 -12.39
N GLN A 725 -39.98 4.83 -12.91
CA GLN A 725 -39.69 3.61 -12.14
C GLN A 725 -38.56 3.88 -11.17
N VAL A 726 -38.77 3.50 -9.91
CA VAL A 726 -37.79 3.67 -8.83
C VAL A 726 -36.75 2.56 -8.91
N GLN A 727 -35.48 2.92 -8.71
CA GLN A 727 -34.32 2.02 -8.82
C GLN A 727 -33.61 1.88 -7.47
N PRO A 728 -32.92 0.74 -7.21
CA PRO A 728 -32.24 0.48 -5.94
C PRO A 728 -31.05 1.41 -5.73
N ILE A 729 -30.70 1.58 -4.43
CA ILE A 729 -29.62 2.45 -3.97
C ILE A 729 -28.72 1.71 -2.96
N GLY A 730 -27.51 2.22 -2.71
CA GLY A 730 -26.61 1.73 -1.67
C GLY A 730 -26.88 2.33 -0.30
N GLY A 731 -26.39 1.64 0.75
CA GLY A 731 -26.43 2.10 2.14
C GLY A 731 -27.84 2.24 2.71
N VAL A 732 -28.80 1.43 2.25
CA VAL A 732 -30.21 1.53 2.65
C VAL A 732 -30.42 1.34 4.15
N ASN A 733 -29.65 0.44 4.77
CA ASN A 733 -29.70 0.18 6.21
C ASN A 733 -29.28 1.42 7.02
N ALA A 734 -28.15 1.99 6.69
CA ALA A 734 -27.62 3.21 7.32
C ALA A 734 -28.59 4.38 7.16
N LYS A 735 -29.19 4.57 5.97
CA LYS A 735 -30.16 5.64 5.67
C LYS A 735 -31.41 5.55 6.54
N ILE A 736 -32.00 4.34 6.65
CA ILE A 736 -33.20 4.10 7.49
C ILE A 736 -32.87 4.36 8.96
N GLU A 737 -31.77 3.80 9.45
CA GLU A 737 -31.33 3.91 10.85
C GLU A 737 -31.00 5.36 11.22
N GLY A 738 -30.38 6.11 10.31
CA GLY A 738 -30.10 7.54 10.52
C GLY A 738 -31.35 8.38 10.68
N PHE A 739 -32.38 8.19 9.86
CA PHE A 739 -33.63 8.89 10.05
C PHE A 739 -34.41 8.44 11.29
N TYR A 740 -34.39 7.15 11.60
CA TYR A 740 -34.96 6.64 12.85
C TYR A 740 -34.28 7.28 14.09
N ASP A 741 -32.95 7.39 14.09
CA ASP A 741 -32.22 8.02 15.19
C ASP A 741 -32.60 9.52 15.32
N ALA A 742 -32.78 10.25 14.22
CA ALA A 742 -33.27 11.63 14.20
C ALA A 742 -34.70 11.73 14.78
N CYS A 743 -35.60 10.84 14.36
CA CYS A 743 -36.97 10.78 14.90
C CYS A 743 -37.00 10.45 16.39
N LYS A 744 -36.15 9.51 16.80
CA LYS A 744 -36.03 9.11 18.23
C LYS A 744 -35.54 10.28 19.11
N LEU A 745 -34.59 11.06 18.60
CA LEU A 745 -34.05 12.24 19.28
C LEU A 745 -35.12 13.34 19.45
N GLN A 746 -35.94 13.57 18.42
CA GLN A 746 -37.02 14.59 18.44
C GLN A 746 -38.34 14.07 19.07
N GLY A 747 -38.46 12.77 19.28
CA GLY A 747 -39.64 12.11 19.82
C GLY A 747 -40.45 11.36 18.76
N LEU A 748 -40.59 10.05 18.94
CA LEU A 748 -41.38 9.20 18.05
C LEU A 748 -42.87 9.50 18.26
N THR A 749 -43.59 9.73 17.16
CA THR A 749 -45.03 10.08 17.15
C THR A 749 -45.92 8.92 16.65
N GLY A 750 -45.31 7.85 16.16
CA GLY A 750 -46.00 6.72 15.50
C GLY A 750 -46.44 7.02 14.05
N LYS A 751 -46.00 8.15 13.45
CA LYS A 751 -46.28 8.52 12.06
C LYS A 751 -45.03 8.57 11.19
N GLN A 752 -43.89 8.56 11.84
CA GLN A 752 -42.60 8.65 11.12
C GLN A 752 -42.28 7.36 10.37
N GLY A 753 -41.61 7.54 9.22
CA GLY A 753 -41.16 6.42 8.45
C GLY A 753 -40.23 6.79 7.30
N VAL A 754 -39.74 5.76 6.62
CA VAL A 754 -38.84 5.88 5.45
C VAL A 754 -39.47 5.19 4.26
N ILE A 755 -39.39 5.84 3.10
CA ILE A 755 -39.78 5.30 1.80
C ILE A 755 -38.52 4.88 1.05
N ILE A 756 -38.46 3.63 0.59
CA ILE A 756 -37.30 3.02 -0.09
C ILE A 756 -37.71 2.35 -1.40
N PRO A 757 -36.79 2.09 -2.33
CA PRO A 757 -37.05 1.26 -3.51
C PRO A 757 -37.39 -0.19 -3.10
N ARG A 758 -38.37 -0.83 -3.78
CA ARG A 758 -38.76 -2.21 -3.48
C ARG A 758 -37.61 -3.20 -3.68
N GLN A 759 -36.73 -2.95 -4.65
CA GLN A 759 -35.59 -3.81 -4.93
C GLN A 759 -34.59 -3.82 -3.77
N ASN A 760 -34.60 -2.82 -2.87
CA ASN A 760 -33.74 -2.80 -1.69
C ASN A 760 -34.26 -3.67 -0.54
N MET A 761 -35.44 -4.30 -0.65
CA MET A 761 -35.95 -5.19 0.42
C MET A 761 -34.99 -6.34 0.76
N GLN A 762 -34.30 -6.88 -0.24
CA GLN A 762 -33.31 -7.93 -0.06
C GLN A 762 -32.05 -7.48 0.70
N HIS A 763 -31.76 -6.18 0.70
CA HIS A 763 -30.59 -5.58 1.36
C HIS A 763 -30.86 -5.20 2.83
N LEU A 764 -32.10 -5.35 3.32
CA LEU A 764 -32.48 -4.92 4.67
C LEU A 764 -31.94 -5.85 5.75
N MET A 765 -31.04 -5.34 6.54
CA MET A 765 -30.50 -5.98 7.75
C MET A 765 -30.44 -4.95 8.87
N LEU A 766 -31.62 -4.50 9.34
CA LEU A 766 -31.75 -3.36 10.26
C LEU A 766 -31.39 -3.73 11.71
N ARG A 767 -31.06 -2.71 12.48
CA ARG A 767 -30.85 -2.80 13.93
C ARG A 767 -32.12 -3.24 14.63
N GLN A 768 -31.95 -3.98 15.71
CA GLN A 768 -33.08 -4.55 16.47
C GLN A 768 -34.04 -3.48 17.02
N ASP A 769 -33.50 -2.30 17.46
CA ASP A 769 -34.37 -1.24 17.98
C ASP A 769 -35.28 -0.60 16.91
N VAL A 770 -34.84 -0.56 15.65
CA VAL A 770 -35.68 -0.14 14.52
C VAL A 770 -36.79 -1.17 14.24
N ILE A 771 -36.41 -2.47 14.20
CA ILE A 771 -37.33 -3.58 13.98
C ILE A 771 -38.43 -3.59 15.09
N ASP A 772 -38.01 -3.41 16.33
CA ASP A 772 -38.94 -3.35 17.49
C ASP A 772 -39.90 -2.15 17.38
N ALA A 773 -39.39 -0.98 16.93
CA ALA A 773 -40.23 0.22 16.73
C ALA A 773 -41.27 -0.02 15.59
N VAL A 774 -40.88 -0.70 14.51
CA VAL A 774 -41.82 -1.06 13.44
C VAL A 774 -42.86 -2.08 13.94
N LYS A 775 -42.42 -3.06 14.72
CA LYS A 775 -43.32 -4.08 15.29
C LYS A 775 -44.44 -3.51 16.18
N VAL A 776 -44.12 -2.44 16.93
CA VAL A 776 -45.09 -1.74 17.79
C VAL A 776 -45.79 -0.58 17.10
N GLY A 777 -45.55 -0.35 15.80
CA GLY A 777 -46.19 0.70 15.01
C GLY A 777 -45.73 2.13 15.34
N GLN A 778 -44.55 2.28 15.93
CA GLN A 778 -43.93 3.60 16.20
C GLN A 778 -43.11 4.17 15.05
N PHE A 779 -42.69 3.31 14.10
CA PHE A 779 -41.95 3.67 12.91
C PHE A 779 -42.44 2.82 11.72
N HIS A 780 -42.34 3.33 10.50
CA HIS A 780 -42.84 2.67 9.30
C HIS A 780 -41.83 2.65 8.19
N ILE A 781 -41.84 1.57 7.41
CA ILE A 781 -40.97 1.46 6.21
C ILE A 781 -41.83 1.05 5.04
N HIS A 782 -41.80 1.82 3.96
CA HIS A 782 -42.57 1.56 2.76
C HIS A 782 -41.64 1.31 1.57
N ALA A 783 -41.93 0.26 0.81
CA ALA A 783 -41.18 -0.15 -0.37
C ALA A 783 -41.99 0.16 -1.63
N ILE A 784 -41.48 1.01 -2.50
CA ILE A 784 -42.18 1.53 -3.67
C ILE A 784 -41.52 1.07 -4.99
N ASP A 785 -42.31 1.02 -6.05
CA ASP A 785 -41.88 0.68 -7.42
C ASP A 785 -41.88 1.89 -8.35
N THR A 786 -42.70 2.91 -8.05
CA THR A 786 -42.88 4.09 -8.90
C THR A 786 -42.90 5.37 -8.08
N ILE A 787 -42.60 6.49 -8.74
CA ILE A 787 -42.69 7.82 -8.16
C ILE A 787 -44.14 8.14 -7.72
N ASP A 788 -45.16 7.63 -8.45
CA ASP A 788 -46.55 7.84 -8.13
C ASP A 788 -46.88 7.37 -6.71
N GLN A 789 -46.41 6.19 -6.34
CA GLN A 789 -46.58 5.63 -4.97
C GLN A 789 -45.90 6.53 -3.92
N ALA A 790 -44.71 7.08 -4.22
CA ALA A 790 -44.04 8.03 -3.34
C ALA A 790 -44.90 9.29 -3.09
N LEU A 791 -45.37 9.89 -4.15
CA LEU A 791 -46.20 11.13 -4.10
C LEU A 791 -47.49 10.92 -3.32
N GLU A 792 -48.17 9.75 -3.49
CA GLU A 792 -49.41 9.42 -2.77
C GLU A 792 -49.15 9.31 -1.25
N ILE A 793 -48.05 8.70 -0.85
CA ILE A 793 -47.68 8.57 0.59
C ILE A 793 -47.27 9.94 1.15
N LEU A 794 -46.40 10.67 0.46
CA LEU A 794 -45.84 11.96 0.93
C LEU A 794 -46.87 13.07 1.05
N MET A 795 -47.84 13.13 0.11
CA MET A 795 -48.80 14.23 0.00
C MET A 795 -50.20 13.82 0.43
N ALA A 796 -50.40 12.54 0.79
CA ALA A 796 -51.67 11.95 1.18
C ALA A 796 -52.82 12.33 0.20
N ARG A 797 -52.54 12.25 -1.09
CA ARG A 797 -53.47 12.51 -2.19
C ARG A 797 -53.22 11.53 -3.34
N PRO A 798 -54.29 11.15 -4.12
CA PRO A 798 -54.11 10.33 -5.30
C PRO A 798 -53.34 11.11 -6.38
N VAL A 799 -52.42 10.41 -7.07
CA VAL A 799 -51.67 10.99 -8.18
C VAL A 799 -52.59 11.42 -9.30
N GLY A 800 -53.59 10.63 -9.62
CA GLY A 800 -54.60 10.88 -10.66
C GLY A 800 -54.40 10.04 -11.90
N THR A 801 -55.51 9.65 -12.51
CA THR A 801 -55.56 8.91 -13.77
C THR A 801 -56.06 9.78 -14.88
N LEU A 802 -55.49 9.59 -16.08
CA LEU A 802 -55.92 10.30 -17.30
C LEU A 802 -57.32 9.75 -17.79
N ASP A 803 -58.28 10.64 -18.08
CA ASP A 803 -59.52 10.30 -18.73
C ASP A 803 -59.32 10.12 -20.26
N LYS A 804 -60.39 9.76 -21.00
CA LYS A 804 -60.38 9.62 -22.46
C LYS A 804 -60.06 10.91 -23.20
N LYS A 805 -60.11 12.06 -22.53
CA LYS A 805 -59.82 13.39 -23.08
C LYS A 805 -58.45 13.92 -22.69
N GLY A 806 -57.57 13.07 -22.06
CA GLY A 806 -56.24 13.44 -21.63
C GLY A 806 -56.22 14.34 -20.39
N LYS A 807 -57.30 14.42 -19.58
CA LYS A 807 -57.33 15.21 -18.35
C LYS A 807 -57.19 14.30 -17.13
N TYR A 808 -56.38 14.72 -16.16
CA TYR A 808 -56.26 14.04 -14.87
C TYR A 808 -57.53 14.15 -14.00
N SER A 809 -57.75 13.18 -13.19
CA SER A 809 -58.86 13.15 -12.23
C SER A 809 -58.80 14.38 -11.30
N LYS A 810 -59.96 15.04 -11.08
CA LYS A 810 -60.03 16.26 -10.25
C LYS A 810 -59.51 16.00 -8.82
N HIS A 811 -58.87 17.03 -8.27
CA HIS A 811 -58.26 17.02 -6.92
C HIS A 811 -57.09 16.06 -6.76
N SER A 812 -56.56 15.53 -7.83
CA SER A 812 -55.32 14.73 -7.84
C SER A 812 -54.07 15.62 -7.89
N ILE A 813 -52.90 15.02 -7.57
CA ILE A 813 -51.61 15.73 -7.58
C ILE A 813 -51.29 16.23 -9.00
N TYR A 814 -51.39 15.36 -10.00
CA TYR A 814 -51.06 15.72 -11.36
C TYR A 814 -52.09 16.72 -11.99
N ALA A 815 -53.37 16.69 -11.53
CA ALA A 815 -54.31 17.75 -11.94
C ALA A 815 -53.88 19.11 -11.37
N ALA A 816 -53.40 19.18 -10.15
CA ALA A 816 -52.92 20.42 -9.54
C ALA A 816 -51.62 20.93 -10.23
N VAL A 817 -50.71 20.01 -10.65
CA VAL A 817 -49.55 20.37 -11.47
C VAL A 817 -50.01 21.00 -12.80
N MET A 818 -50.92 20.36 -13.50
CA MET A 818 -51.42 20.86 -14.79
C MET A 818 -52.15 22.23 -14.65
N GLU A 819 -52.97 22.40 -13.61
CA GLU A 819 -53.62 23.67 -13.31
C GLU A 819 -52.60 24.80 -13.08
N GLN A 820 -51.47 24.49 -12.41
CA GLN A 820 -50.44 25.49 -12.16
C GLN A 820 -49.64 25.81 -13.44
N LEU A 821 -49.34 24.81 -14.28
CA LEU A 821 -48.66 25.01 -15.55
C LEU A 821 -49.52 25.84 -16.53
N GLU A 822 -50.83 25.53 -16.62
CA GLU A 822 -51.81 26.32 -17.40
C GLU A 822 -51.89 27.76 -16.88
N TYR A 823 -51.83 27.99 -15.57
CA TYR A 823 -51.80 29.31 -14.96
C TYR A 823 -50.58 30.12 -15.37
N TRP A 824 -49.36 29.55 -15.32
CA TRP A 824 -48.15 30.23 -15.73
C TRP A 824 -48.11 30.50 -17.23
N GLN A 825 -48.61 29.59 -18.04
CA GLN A 825 -48.77 29.81 -19.49
C GLN A 825 -49.71 30.98 -19.79
N ALA A 826 -50.86 31.06 -19.12
CA ALA A 826 -51.81 32.17 -19.30
C ALA A 826 -51.18 33.53 -18.93
N ILE A 827 -50.35 33.61 -17.91
CA ILE A 827 -49.61 34.84 -17.59
C ILE A 827 -48.66 35.23 -18.71
N GLU A 828 -47.93 34.29 -19.29
CA GLU A 828 -46.96 34.55 -20.36
C GLU A 828 -47.64 34.95 -21.64
N ASP A 829 -48.82 34.38 -21.92
CA ASP A 829 -49.68 34.76 -23.06
C ASP A 829 -50.38 36.12 -22.88
N GLY A 830 -50.16 36.81 -21.75
CA GLY A 830 -50.71 38.16 -21.52
C GLY A 830 -52.19 38.20 -21.13
N ALA A 831 -52.73 37.11 -20.61
CA ALA A 831 -54.11 37.09 -20.11
C ALA A 831 -54.21 37.92 -18.80
N GLU A 832 -55.12 38.92 -18.77
CA GLU A 832 -55.52 39.65 -17.57
C GLU A 832 -56.18 38.64 -16.60
N ILE A 833 -55.52 38.32 -15.50
CA ILE A 833 -56.04 37.39 -14.50
C ILE A 833 -56.97 38.17 -13.59
N GLU A 834 -58.28 37.96 -13.76
CA GLU A 834 -59.27 38.46 -12.80
C GLU A 834 -59.05 37.80 -11.44
N GLU A 835 -58.59 38.56 -10.41
CA GLU A 835 -58.60 38.10 -9.04
C GLU A 835 -60.04 37.73 -8.63
N GLU A 836 -60.28 36.47 -8.28
CA GLU A 836 -61.56 36.04 -7.69
C GLU A 836 -61.95 36.98 -6.55
N PRO A 837 -63.16 37.52 -6.56
CA PRO A 837 -63.58 38.49 -5.58
C PRO A 837 -63.71 37.81 -4.21
N LYS A 838 -62.84 38.19 -3.28
CA LYS A 838 -62.96 37.84 -1.87
C LYS A 838 -64.39 38.14 -1.41
N LYS A 839 -65.22 37.11 -1.08
CA LYS A 839 -66.55 37.21 -0.48
C LYS A 839 -66.47 38.10 0.76
N LYS A 840 -66.84 39.40 0.65
CA LYS A 840 -67.02 40.35 1.76
C LYS A 840 -68.16 39.87 2.63
N LYS A 841 -67.88 39.26 3.78
CA LYS A 841 -68.86 39.18 4.88
C LYS A 841 -69.13 40.60 5.39
N LYS A 842 -70.39 41.11 5.12
CA LYS A 842 -70.94 42.34 5.72
C LYS A 842 -71.06 42.13 7.25
N ASN A 843 -70.19 42.79 8.02
CA ASN A 843 -70.46 43.10 9.36
C ASN A 843 -70.29 44.59 9.57
N LYS A 844 -71.48 45.29 9.57
CA LYS A 844 -71.62 46.71 10.01
C LYS A 844 -71.35 46.71 11.49
N LYS A 845 -70.24 47.33 11.96
CA LYS A 845 -70.22 48.02 13.25
C LYS A 845 -69.41 49.29 13.15
N LYS A 846 -70.08 50.41 13.54
CA LYS A 846 -69.57 51.76 13.58
C LYS A 846 -68.27 51.87 14.31
N ILE A 847 -67.29 52.57 13.76
CA ILE A 847 -66.18 53.15 14.53
C ILE A 847 -66.07 54.63 14.09
N LYS A 848 -65.97 55.44 15.11
CA LYS A 848 -65.94 56.91 15.07
C LYS A 848 -64.57 57.37 14.48
N LYS A 849 -64.67 58.53 13.75
CA LYS A 849 -63.53 59.36 13.35
C LYS A 849 -62.57 59.62 14.49
N HIS A 850 -61.28 59.49 14.25
CA HIS A 850 -60.27 60.30 14.92
C HIS A 850 -59.26 60.80 13.91
N GLU A 851 -58.86 61.99 14.15
CA GLU A 851 -58.21 63.03 13.36
C GLU A 851 -56.82 62.66 12.88
N GLU A 852 -56.46 63.27 11.76
CA GLU A 852 -55.13 63.40 11.18
C GLU A 852 -54.15 64.03 12.24
N LEU A 853 -53.02 63.46 12.42
CA LEU A 853 -51.83 64.11 13.02
C LEU A 853 -50.73 64.17 11.99
N THR A 854 -50.33 65.37 11.69
CA THR A 854 -49.29 65.80 10.79
C THR A 854 -47.89 65.47 11.34
N ALA A 855 -46.97 65.23 10.42
CA ALA A 855 -45.55 65.01 10.67
C ALA A 855 -44.88 66.29 11.18
N ASP A 856 -44.78 66.47 12.51
CA ASP A 856 -43.91 67.49 13.10
C ASP A 856 -43.88 67.27 14.63
N ASP A 857 -43.35 66.18 15.10
CA ASP A 857 -42.95 66.02 16.49
C ASP A 857 -42.08 64.78 16.66
N LEU A 858 -40.77 64.90 16.34
CA LEU A 858 -39.73 63.98 16.80
C LEU A 858 -38.51 64.79 17.31
N PRO A 859 -38.02 64.55 18.50
CA PRO A 859 -36.90 65.27 19.07
C PRO A 859 -35.56 64.89 18.40
N GLN A 860 -34.75 65.94 18.19
CA GLN A 860 -33.34 65.83 17.78
C GLN A 860 -32.55 65.19 18.91
N GLU A 861 -32.01 64.05 18.70
CA GLU A 861 -30.74 63.54 19.25
C GLU A 861 -30.29 62.27 18.47
N ASN A 862 -29.02 62.37 17.95
CA ASN A 862 -28.25 61.37 17.23
C ASN A 862 -28.10 61.51 15.72
N GLN A 863 -27.54 62.66 15.31
CA GLN A 863 -26.84 62.81 14.00
C GLN A 863 -25.35 62.92 14.27
N GLU A 864 -24.66 61.89 14.70
CA GLU A 864 -23.18 61.85 14.73
C GLU A 864 -22.54 60.46 14.65
N GLU A 865 -23.21 59.43 14.13
CA GLU A 865 -22.58 58.09 14.00
C GLU A 865 -22.63 57.43 12.62
N VAL A 866 -22.90 58.15 11.52
CA VAL A 866 -22.99 57.58 10.15
C VAL A 866 -21.90 58.12 9.21
N ALA A 867 -20.84 58.77 9.76
CA ALA A 867 -19.78 59.36 8.90
C ALA A 867 -18.40 58.68 8.99
N THR A 868 -18.25 57.45 9.53
CA THR A 868 -16.91 56.85 9.69
C THR A 868 -16.77 55.41 9.17
N LEU A 869 -17.58 54.98 8.19
CA LEU A 869 -17.44 53.64 7.55
C LEU A 869 -17.50 53.72 6.03
N LYS A 870 -16.73 54.66 5.45
CA LYS A 870 -16.37 54.62 4.02
C LYS A 870 -14.89 55.03 3.88
N GLN A 871 -13.99 54.18 4.39
CA GLN A 871 -12.60 54.10 3.99
C GLN A 871 -11.88 53.09 4.86
N LYS A 872 -11.99 51.82 4.51
CA LYS A 872 -10.90 50.88 4.59
C LYS A 872 -11.26 49.66 3.77
#